data_d793cf5db76c9211c5219cfd889a63c2
#
_entry.id   d793cf5db76c9211c5219cfd889a63c2
#
_cell.length_a   1.000
_cell.length_b   1.000
_cell.length_c   1.000
_cell.angle_alpha   90.00
_cell.angle_beta   90.00
_cell.angle_gamma   90.00
#
_symmetry.space_group_name_H-M   'P 1'
#
loop_
_entity.id
_entity.type
_entity.pdbx_description
1 polymer ?
#
loop_
_entity_poly.entity_id
_entity_poly.type
_entity_poly.pdbx_seq_one_letter_code
_entity_poly.pdbx_strand_id
1 'polypeptide(L)'
;MMELLSPVGDFDCLKAAVQNGADAVYFGANSFSARAFASNFDDDTLKKAINYAKIRGVKTNLTLNTLIKNDEMYNAIALAKKAYEYGIDAIIVQDLGLARYMIKNFPGLAVHASTQMSVHNLEGVLTLQNMGFSRVVLSRELSIQEIEHICKNSNVEIEAFVHGALCISYSGQCLFSSMVGGRSGNRGKCAQPCRLPYELLENDTTIDKGYLLSPRDLCGLEYLPQLVNAGVTCLKIEGRMKTPEYVATVTRIYRKYLDLAMSKNDFKIDEKDKKDLLQVFNRGGFSNGHLSSTENRKLIYPQKSNNMGIYLGTISNFNKNHGYISFTTNEFLHVGDKICVENKKHETNLYTISELMKNDKNITEAHIGDKIKIGRMKGDIFIGDKLFKISDKELTTSALETIEKESRKRKLSCEMKVILNSPISLKIFDDNISVKIDSNIIPEPAQKSPMTKERLISQICKINNTPYNFENVNIELGENLYVPSISGINELRRQALAQYEEKLISSFRRLSNANYTENNPNSSHKETKISLLLNTLNLSYNYLELKNVSKIYIPFKYFINKSFSHLLLNVCQKFDTYIYMPIIIRNNYNRLIKNNLPTILGKYKIKGFVLSNIGNFELLKDYKDYEFICNYTFNIFNNLTINELPANTITLSPELNKTDLKNFNTNKKTELIVYGRTPLMNSNYCLLGKSNKCYSECDHKCNSTNKYYLKDRLGFLFRIIPDNIQTITTIYNSKITSIEYDGLPIDFARIDILDENISEINDIIKTVLTGKKLEGNQYTNGNFNKEI
;
A
#
# COMPACT_ATOMS: atom_id res chain seq x y z
N MET A 1 11.45 -15.93 -12.09
CA MET A 1 10.00 -15.91 -12.46
C MET A 1 9.37 -14.74 -11.74
N MET A 2 8.58 -13.90 -12.43
CA MET A 2 7.90 -12.76 -11.81
C MET A 2 6.74 -13.23 -10.90
N GLU A 3 6.68 -12.72 -9.69
CA GLU A 3 5.71 -13.10 -8.65
C GLU A 3 4.42 -12.27 -8.75
N LEU A 4 3.25 -12.90 -8.69
CA LEU A 4 1.95 -12.25 -8.52
C LEU A 4 1.54 -12.30 -7.06
N LEU A 5 1.50 -11.14 -6.40
CA LEU A 5 1.18 -10.97 -4.98
C LEU A 5 -0.25 -10.48 -4.79
N SER A 6 -1.10 -11.31 -4.21
CA SER A 6 -2.54 -11.04 -4.03
C SER A 6 -2.90 -10.66 -2.60
N PRO A 7 -3.90 -9.76 -2.42
CA PRO A 7 -4.36 -9.32 -1.11
C PRO A 7 -5.25 -10.36 -0.44
N VAL A 8 -5.13 -10.47 0.88
CA VAL A 8 -5.96 -11.36 1.70
C VAL A 8 -6.47 -10.60 2.92
N GLY A 9 -7.81 -10.49 3.04
CA GLY A 9 -8.49 -9.86 4.17
C GLY A 9 -8.96 -10.88 5.22
N ASP A 10 -9.35 -12.06 4.77
CA ASP A 10 -9.87 -13.18 5.55
C ASP A 10 -9.52 -14.52 4.90
N PHE A 11 -10.02 -15.64 5.47
CA PHE A 11 -9.68 -16.97 4.99
C PHE A 11 -10.31 -17.30 3.62
N ASP A 12 -11.48 -16.76 3.28
CA ASP A 12 -12.10 -16.95 1.97
C ASP A 12 -11.36 -16.16 0.88
N CYS A 13 -10.88 -14.95 1.20
CA CYS A 13 -9.95 -14.22 0.33
C CYS A 13 -8.63 -14.99 0.13
N LEU A 14 -8.12 -15.69 1.16
CA LEU A 14 -6.93 -16.54 1.02
C LEU A 14 -7.15 -17.66 0.01
N LYS A 15 -8.25 -18.41 0.16
CA LYS A 15 -8.63 -19.45 -0.80
C LYS A 15 -8.78 -18.84 -2.22
N ALA A 16 -9.50 -17.71 -2.33
CA ALA A 16 -9.69 -17.01 -3.59
C ALA A 16 -8.37 -16.68 -4.29
N ALA A 17 -7.40 -16.10 -3.57
CA ALA A 17 -6.09 -15.78 -4.11
C ALA A 17 -5.31 -17.01 -4.57
N VAL A 18 -5.22 -18.02 -3.69
CA VAL A 18 -4.44 -19.25 -3.92
C VAL A 18 -5.00 -20.06 -5.09
N GLN A 19 -6.32 -20.28 -5.13
CA GLN A 19 -6.97 -21.11 -6.14
C GLN A 19 -7.04 -20.44 -7.52
N ASN A 20 -6.87 -19.10 -7.58
CA ASN A 20 -6.86 -18.32 -8.82
C ASN A 20 -5.46 -17.90 -9.30
N GLY A 21 -4.38 -18.49 -8.75
CA GLY A 21 -3.05 -18.43 -9.34
C GLY A 21 -2.11 -17.38 -8.74
N ALA A 22 -2.33 -16.93 -7.50
CA ALA A 22 -1.34 -16.14 -6.77
C ALA A 22 -0.07 -16.98 -6.50
N ASP A 23 1.11 -16.35 -6.67
CA ASP A 23 2.40 -16.95 -6.28
C ASP A 23 2.74 -16.61 -4.82
N ALA A 24 2.23 -15.48 -4.35
CA ALA A 24 2.35 -15.03 -2.98
C ALA A 24 1.06 -14.31 -2.53
N VAL A 25 0.84 -14.34 -1.22
CA VAL A 25 -0.27 -13.63 -0.59
C VAL A 25 0.23 -12.71 0.52
N TYR A 26 -0.46 -11.57 0.74
CA TYR A 26 -0.15 -10.70 1.86
C TYR A 26 -1.40 -10.41 2.70
N PHE A 27 -1.25 -10.49 4.01
CA PHE A 27 -2.32 -10.32 4.98
C PHE A 27 -1.83 -9.62 6.25
N GLY A 28 -2.76 -9.18 7.09
CA GLY A 28 -2.47 -8.57 8.39
C GLY A 28 -2.93 -9.44 9.54
N ALA A 29 -2.27 -9.30 10.67
CA ALA A 29 -2.80 -9.72 11.95
C ALA A 29 -3.71 -8.61 12.54
N ASN A 30 -4.38 -8.88 13.65
CA ASN A 30 -5.31 -7.96 14.30
C ASN A 30 -4.65 -6.64 14.78
N SER A 31 -3.31 -6.59 14.84
CA SER A 31 -2.54 -5.42 15.26
C SER A 31 -1.49 -5.06 14.21
N PHE A 32 -1.02 -3.81 14.25
CA PHE A 32 0.13 -3.29 13.48
C PHE A 32 0.01 -3.36 11.96
N SER A 33 -1.22 -3.35 11.43
CA SER A 33 -1.46 -3.42 10.00
C SER A 33 -2.16 -2.17 9.46
N ALA A 34 -1.73 -1.68 8.30
CA ALA A 34 -2.26 -0.48 7.64
C ALA A 34 -3.73 -0.59 7.18
N ARG A 35 -4.36 -1.72 7.36
CA ARG A 35 -5.79 -1.96 7.13
C ARG A 35 -6.41 -2.50 8.43
N ALA A 36 -6.44 -1.67 9.47
CA ALA A 36 -6.95 -2.03 10.79
C ALA A 36 -8.43 -2.50 10.77
N PHE A 37 -9.21 -2.04 9.78
CA PHE A 37 -10.62 -2.40 9.60
C PHE A 37 -10.87 -3.62 8.70
N ALA A 38 -9.84 -4.28 8.17
CA ALA A 38 -9.99 -5.60 7.56
C ALA A 38 -10.26 -6.65 8.67
N SER A 39 -10.82 -7.80 8.29
CA SER A 39 -11.10 -8.89 9.26
C SER A 39 -9.84 -9.39 9.96
N ASN A 40 -8.69 -9.35 9.25
CA ASN A 40 -7.37 -9.75 9.73
C ASN A 40 -7.36 -11.15 10.41
N PHE A 41 -6.18 -11.63 10.78
CA PHE A 41 -6.02 -12.96 11.38
C PHE A 41 -5.63 -12.86 12.86
N ASP A 42 -6.30 -13.63 13.71
CA ASP A 42 -5.84 -13.93 15.06
C ASP A 42 -4.71 -14.98 15.02
N ASP A 43 -4.20 -15.38 16.18
CA ASP A 43 -3.04 -16.27 16.28
C ASP A 43 -3.30 -17.65 15.64
N ASP A 44 -4.47 -18.25 15.91
CA ASP A 44 -4.83 -19.58 15.40
C ASP A 44 -5.13 -19.57 13.90
N THR A 45 -5.86 -18.57 13.43
CA THR A 45 -6.19 -18.40 12.02
C THR A 45 -4.97 -17.99 11.21
N LEU A 46 -4.03 -17.21 11.77
CA LEU A 46 -2.75 -16.88 11.16
C LEU A 46 -1.92 -18.13 10.85
N LYS A 47 -1.78 -19.02 11.83
CA LYS A 47 -1.08 -20.30 11.68
C LYS A 47 -1.73 -21.17 10.60
N LYS A 48 -3.07 -21.27 10.61
CA LYS A 48 -3.84 -22.02 9.60
C LYS A 48 -3.66 -21.41 8.19
N ALA A 49 -3.66 -20.07 8.07
CA ALA A 49 -3.49 -19.38 6.80
C ALA A 49 -2.10 -19.63 6.20
N ILE A 50 -1.04 -19.54 7.02
CA ILE A 50 0.32 -19.87 6.61
C ILE A 50 0.40 -21.32 6.11
N ASN A 51 -0.10 -22.28 6.89
CA ASN A 51 -0.09 -23.68 6.49
C ASN A 51 -0.85 -23.93 5.19
N TYR A 52 -2.06 -23.35 5.04
CA TYR A 52 -2.88 -23.49 3.83
C TYR A 52 -2.13 -23.04 2.57
N ALA A 53 -1.49 -21.86 2.61
CA ALA A 53 -0.73 -21.33 1.50
C ALA A 53 0.54 -22.17 1.20
N LYS A 54 1.31 -22.49 2.24
CA LYS A 54 2.59 -23.23 2.12
C LYS A 54 2.41 -24.65 1.58
N ILE A 55 1.37 -25.38 1.99
CA ILE A 55 1.02 -26.70 1.46
C ILE A 55 0.85 -26.62 -0.06
N ARG A 56 0.28 -25.51 -0.59
CA ARG A 56 0.02 -25.29 -2.03
C ARG A 56 1.16 -24.59 -2.76
N GLY A 57 2.31 -24.40 -2.09
CA GLY A 57 3.50 -23.75 -2.68
C GLY A 57 3.34 -22.26 -2.92
N VAL A 58 2.48 -21.58 -2.14
CA VAL A 58 2.26 -20.14 -2.20
C VAL A 58 2.99 -19.46 -1.04
N LYS A 59 3.77 -18.42 -1.34
CA LYS A 59 4.50 -17.63 -0.34
C LYS A 59 3.55 -16.78 0.49
N THR A 60 3.96 -16.50 1.72
CA THR A 60 3.16 -15.77 2.71
C THR A 60 3.89 -14.55 3.24
N ASN A 61 3.26 -13.37 3.16
CA ASN A 61 3.83 -12.11 3.60
C ASN A 61 2.93 -11.48 4.68
N LEU A 62 3.44 -11.32 5.89
CA LEU A 62 2.72 -10.63 6.95
C LEU A 62 2.95 -9.12 6.87
N THR A 63 1.89 -8.32 6.95
CA THR A 63 2.02 -6.86 7.04
C THR A 63 2.11 -6.40 8.49
N LEU A 64 3.27 -5.87 8.88
CA LEU A 64 3.53 -5.07 10.08
C LEU A 64 3.89 -3.65 9.64
N ASN A 65 3.03 -3.05 8.83
CA ASN A 65 3.33 -1.86 8.06
C ASN A 65 2.62 -0.60 8.59
N THR A 66 2.52 -0.50 9.89
CA THR A 66 2.22 0.73 10.63
C THR A 66 3.46 1.23 11.35
N LEU A 67 3.46 2.50 11.75
CA LEU A 67 4.45 3.02 12.68
C LEU A 67 4.18 2.47 14.07
N ILE A 68 5.24 2.19 14.82
CA ILE A 68 5.19 1.51 16.12
C ILE A 68 5.68 2.49 17.20
N LYS A 69 4.91 2.68 18.25
CA LYS A 69 5.31 3.46 19.42
C LYS A 69 6.28 2.67 20.30
N ASN A 70 7.01 3.35 21.21
CA ASN A 70 7.94 2.68 22.13
C ASN A 70 7.26 1.59 22.97
N ASP A 71 6.10 1.88 23.55
CA ASP A 71 5.31 0.95 24.39
C ASP A 71 4.67 -0.21 23.59
N GLU A 72 4.55 -0.10 22.28
CA GLU A 72 4.03 -1.14 21.41
C GLU A 72 5.12 -2.07 20.84
N MET A 73 6.40 -1.67 20.89
CA MET A 73 7.49 -2.37 20.19
C MET A 73 7.65 -3.82 20.63
N TYR A 74 7.52 -4.09 21.93
CA TYR A 74 7.56 -5.45 22.46
C TYR A 74 6.49 -6.35 21.80
N ASN A 75 5.25 -5.87 21.71
CA ASN A 75 4.14 -6.62 21.14
C ASN A 75 4.29 -6.81 19.62
N ALA A 76 4.82 -5.82 18.90
CA ALA A 76 5.09 -5.93 17.48
C ALA A 76 6.17 -6.98 17.18
N ILE A 77 7.23 -7.00 17.96
CA ILE A 77 8.31 -8.01 17.87
C ILE A 77 7.80 -9.40 18.26
N ALA A 78 6.98 -9.51 19.30
CA ALA A 78 6.38 -10.79 19.71
C ALA A 78 5.48 -11.38 18.60
N LEU A 79 4.68 -10.55 17.93
CA LEU A 79 3.86 -10.99 16.80
C LEU A 79 4.73 -11.44 15.61
N ALA A 80 5.78 -10.68 15.28
CA ALA A 80 6.72 -11.05 14.23
C ALA A 80 7.42 -12.38 14.54
N LYS A 81 7.84 -12.60 15.80
CA LYS A 81 8.43 -13.86 16.28
C LYS A 81 7.50 -15.03 16.08
N LYS A 82 6.24 -14.92 16.50
CA LYS A 82 5.23 -15.98 16.28
C LYS A 82 5.06 -16.31 14.80
N ALA A 83 4.89 -15.28 13.94
CA ALA A 83 4.77 -15.49 12.50
C ALA A 83 6.01 -16.17 11.91
N TYR A 84 7.20 -15.79 12.37
CA TYR A 84 8.47 -16.43 12.00
C TYR A 84 8.49 -17.91 12.38
N GLU A 85 8.08 -18.24 13.61
CA GLU A 85 7.98 -19.63 14.11
C GLU A 85 6.93 -20.45 13.36
N TYR A 86 5.85 -19.81 12.87
CA TYR A 86 4.84 -20.45 12.01
C TYR A 86 5.32 -20.65 10.57
N GLY A 87 6.46 -20.09 10.18
CA GLY A 87 7.06 -20.28 8.86
C GLY A 87 6.67 -19.23 7.83
N ILE A 88 6.32 -18.01 8.26
CA ILE A 88 6.08 -16.87 7.33
C ILE A 88 7.31 -16.65 6.43
N ASP A 89 7.10 -16.34 5.14
CA ASP A 89 8.22 -16.13 4.22
C ASP A 89 8.79 -14.72 4.35
N ALA A 90 7.93 -13.70 4.49
CA ALA A 90 8.35 -12.32 4.58
C ALA A 90 7.49 -11.49 5.53
N ILE A 91 8.06 -10.37 6.00
CA ILE A 91 7.34 -9.32 6.72
C ILE A 91 7.48 -8.01 5.93
N ILE A 92 6.34 -7.33 5.70
CA ILE A 92 6.28 -6.02 5.04
C ILE A 92 6.21 -4.96 6.14
N VAL A 93 7.21 -4.08 6.23
CA VAL A 93 7.40 -3.15 7.35
C VAL A 93 7.50 -1.70 6.87
N GLN A 94 6.90 -0.76 7.62
CA GLN A 94 7.10 0.68 7.46
C GLN A 94 8.11 1.22 8.47
N ASP A 95 8.05 0.77 9.71
CA ASP A 95 8.91 1.22 10.80
C ASP A 95 10.35 0.73 10.61
N LEU A 96 11.29 1.67 10.47
CA LEU A 96 12.69 1.34 10.18
C LEU A 96 13.36 0.61 11.34
N GLY A 97 13.06 0.99 12.59
CA GLY A 97 13.61 0.36 13.78
C GLY A 97 13.18 -1.11 13.88
N LEU A 98 11.88 -1.37 13.73
CA LEU A 98 11.34 -2.73 13.70
C LEU A 98 11.97 -3.54 12.56
N ALA A 99 12.07 -2.97 11.35
CA ALA A 99 12.65 -3.65 10.19
C ALA A 99 14.10 -4.07 10.45
N ARG A 100 14.91 -3.16 10.95
CA ARG A 100 16.34 -3.43 11.26
C ARG A 100 16.49 -4.45 12.38
N TYR A 101 15.62 -4.41 13.38
CA TYR A 101 15.60 -5.44 14.43
C TYR A 101 15.31 -6.82 13.84
N MET A 102 14.31 -6.92 12.92
CA MET A 102 13.95 -8.19 12.24
C MET A 102 15.13 -8.71 11.42
N ILE A 103 15.77 -7.87 10.60
CA ILE A 103 16.91 -8.24 9.76
C ILE A 103 18.06 -8.81 10.61
N LYS A 104 18.33 -8.20 11.77
CA LYS A 104 19.44 -8.61 12.64
C LYS A 104 19.16 -9.90 13.45
N ASN A 105 17.90 -10.14 13.84
CA ASN A 105 17.59 -11.15 14.85
C ASN A 105 16.78 -12.36 14.34
N PHE A 106 16.30 -12.35 13.08
CA PHE A 106 15.49 -13.44 12.51
C PHE A 106 16.13 -13.97 11.22
N PRO A 107 17.14 -14.86 11.32
CA PRO A 107 17.84 -15.38 10.16
C PRO A 107 16.89 -16.06 9.15
N GLY A 108 17.06 -15.80 7.85
CA GLY A 108 16.25 -16.37 6.78
C GLY A 108 14.82 -15.79 6.67
N LEU A 109 14.47 -14.76 7.46
CA LEU A 109 13.25 -14.00 7.27
C LEU A 109 13.49 -12.88 6.25
N ALA A 110 12.71 -12.87 5.18
CA ALA A 110 12.73 -11.76 4.24
C ALA A 110 12.02 -10.53 4.84
N VAL A 111 12.67 -9.36 4.78
CA VAL A 111 12.08 -8.10 5.23
C VAL A 111 11.88 -7.18 4.03
N HIS A 112 10.63 -6.83 3.75
CA HIS A 112 10.22 -6.02 2.62
C HIS A 112 9.89 -4.60 3.08
N ALA A 113 10.49 -3.61 2.42
CA ALA A 113 10.15 -2.20 2.67
C ALA A 113 8.74 -1.90 2.13
N SER A 114 7.84 -1.46 3.00
CA SER A 114 6.48 -1.06 2.61
C SER A 114 6.50 0.15 1.69
N THR A 115 5.52 0.26 0.79
CA THR A 115 5.27 1.49 0.01
C THR A 115 5.09 2.73 0.91
N GLN A 116 4.71 2.54 2.18
CA GLN A 116 4.59 3.61 3.18
C GLN A 116 5.96 4.20 3.62
N MET A 117 7.09 3.58 3.26
CA MET A 117 8.42 4.19 3.38
C MET A 117 8.70 5.23 2.28
N SER A 118 7.77 5.43 1.34
CA SER A 118 7.81 6.48 0.29
C SER A 118 9.04 6.40 -0.63
N VAL A 119 9.48 5.20 -0.96
CA VAL A 119 10.67 4.99 -1.81
C VAL A 119 10.30 5.27 -3.26
N HIS A 120 10.89 6.32 -3.82
CA HIS A 120 10.51 6.88 -5.13
C HIS A 120 11.68 7.20 -6.05
N ASN A 121 12.90 6.77 -5.70
CA ASN A 121 14.11 6.95 -6.51
C ASN A 121 15.13 5.83 -6.23
N LEU A 122 16.14 5.74 -7.10
CA LEU A 122 17.20 4.75 -6.98
C LEU A 122 17.97 4.88 -5.66
N GLU A 123 18.27 6.11 -5.24
CA GLU A 123 19.05 6.35 -4.01
C GLU A 123 18.33 5.79 -2.77
N GLY A 124 16.99 5.90 -2.72
CA GLY A 124 16.19 5.29 -1.65
C GLY A 124 16.26 3.77 -1.66
N VAL A 125 16.21 3.17 -2.85
CA VAL A 125 16.34 1.72 -3.01
C VAL A 125 17.72 1.24 -2.56
N LEU A 126 18.80 1.91 -3.00
CA LEU A 126 20.17 1.57 -2.62
C LEU A 126 20.42 1.71 -1.12
N THR A 127 19.86 2.74 -0.48
CA THR A 127 19.95 2.91 0.97
C THR A 127 19.32 1.72 1.70
N LEU A 128 18.10 1.31 1.32
CA LEU A 128 17.42 0.17 1.95
C LEU A 128 18.10 -1.16 1.62
N GLN A 129 18.60 -1.33 0.40
CA GLN A 129 19.43 -2.49 0.03
C GLN A 129 20.65 -2.61 0.96
N ASN A 130 21.38 -1.52 1.19
CA ASN A 130 22.53 -1.48 2.09
C ASN A 130 22.14 -1.71 3.57
N MET A 131 20.90 -1.40 3.93
CA MET A 131 20.34 -1.72 5.25
C MET A 131 19.89 -3.18 5.37
N GLY A 132 19.94 -4.00 4.30
CA GLY A 132 19.63 -5.43 4.31
C GLY A 132 18.18 -5.79 4.03
N PHE A 133 17.38 -4.88 3.48
CA PHE A 133 16.07 -5.24 2.97
C PHE A 133 16.20 -6.16 1.76
N SER A 134 15.34 -7.18 1.69
CA SER A 134 15.33 -8.15 0.59
C SER A 134 14.44 -7.72 -0.58
N ARG A 135 13.45 -6.85 -0.33
CA ARG A 135 12.54 -6.32 -1.35
C ARG A 135 12.12 -4.88 -1.01
N VAL A 136 11.96 -4.04 -2.04
CA VAL A 136 11.45 -2.68 -1.91
C VAL A 136 10.16 -2.52 -2.70
N VAL A 137 9.08 -2.13 -2.01
CA VAL A 137 7.81 -1.77 -2.64
C VAL A 137 7.88 -0.30 -3.05
N LEU A 138 7.93 -0.04 -4.33
CA LEU A 138 8.03 1.32 -4.86
C LEU A 138 6.78 2.15 -4.60
N SER A 139 6.97 3.46 -4.55
CA SER A 139 5.88 4.43 -4.60
C SER A 139 5.08 4.30 -5.91
N ARG A 140 3.76 4.54 -5.84
CA ARG A 140 2.83 4.35 -6.97
C ARG A 140 2.88 5.48 -7.99
N GLU A 141 3.67 6.51 -7.73
CA GLU A 141 3.83 7.72 -8.51
C GLU A 141 4.92 7.62 -9.59
N LEU A 142 5.60 6.47 -9.69
CA LEU A 142 6.68 6.25 -10.65
C LEU A 142 6.16 5.83 -12.03
N SER A 143 6.80 6.35 -13.06
CA SER A 143 6.65 5.90 -14.44
C SER A 143 7.43 4.60 -14.70
N ILE A 144 7.07 3.89 -15.77
CA ILE A 144 7.78 2.67 -16.17
C ILE A 144 9.27 2.92 -16.40
N GLN A 145 9.64 4.06 -16.99
CA GLN A 145 11.05 4.41 -17.21
C GLN A 145 11.81 4.60 -15.90
N GLU A 146 11.19 5.19 -14.87
CA GLU A 146 11.80 5.33 -13.55
C GLU A 146 11.93 3.97 -12.85
N ILE A 147 10.91 3.11 -12.96
CA ILE A 147 10.94 1.73 -12.45
C ILE A 147 12.06 0.93 -13.12
N GLU A 148 12.15 0.97 -14.45
CA GLU A 148 13.20 0.32 -15.21
C GLU A 148 14.59 0.78 -14.82
N HIS A 149 14.78 2.10 -14.64
CA HIS A 149 16.05 2.67 -14.18
C HIS A 149 16.44 2.12 -12.81
N ILE A 150 15.50 2.00 -11.89
CA ILE A 150 15.72 1.43 -10.55
C ILE A 150 16.08 -0.06 -10.65
N CYS A 151 15.31 -0.85 -11.39
CA CYS A 151 15.54 -2.28 -11.54
C CYS A 151 16.92 -2.59 -12.14
N LYS A 152 17.36 -1.81 -13.14
CA LYS A 152 18.66 -1.98 -13.79
C LYS A 152 19.87 -1.60 -12.92
N ASN A 153 19.68 -0.78 -11.90
CA ASN A 153 20.77 -0.21 -11.09
C ASN A 153 20.71 -0.62 -9.61
N SER A 154 19.91 -1.63 -9.26
CA SER A 154 19.83 -2.20 -7.92
C SER A 154 19.79 -3.73 -7.99
N ASN A 155 20.23 -4.39 -6.91
CA ASN A 155 20.27 -5.85 -6.78
C ASN A 155 19.19 -6.39 -5.83
N VAL A 156 18.36 -5.51 -5.26
CA VAL A 156 17.26 -5.89 -4.38
C VAL A 156 16.00 -6.17 -5.20
N GLU A 157 15.13 -7.07 -4.73
CA GLU A 157 13.85 -7.31 -5.39
C GLU A 157 12.97 -6.05 -5.42
N ILE A 158 12.36 -5.77 -6.56
CA ILE A 158 11.49 -4.61 -6.77
C ILE A 158 10.04 -5.07 -6.92
N GLU A 159 9.16 -4.49 -6.09
CA GLU A 159 7.72 -4.74 -6.10
C GLU A 159 6.96 -3.50 -6.56
N ALA A 160 6.05 -3.65 -7.53
CA ALA A 160 5.23 -2.58 -8.07
C ALA A 160 3.73 -2.91 -7.99
N PHE A 161 2.90 -1.92 -7.64
CA PHE A 161 1.44 -2.06 -7.71
C PHE A 161 0.95 -2.02 -9.14
N VAL A 162 0.01 -2.93 -9.46
CA VAL A 162 -0.58 -3.05 -10.81
C VAL A 162 -2.09 -2.91 -10.84
N HIS A 163 -2.79 -3.08 -9.72
CA HIS A 163 -4.26 -2.99 -9.68
C HIS A 163 -4.79 -2.47 -8.34
N GLY A 164 -5.93 -1.78 -8.40
CA GLY A 164 -6.74 -1.40 -7.26
C GLY A 164 -6.59 0.06 -6.83
N ALA A 165 -6.97 0.36 -5.59
CA ALA A 165 -7.08 1.73 -5.10
C ALA A 165 -5.76 2.48 -5.07
N LEU A 166 -5.76 3.71 -5.62
CA LEU A 166 -4.64 4.64 -5.51
C LEU A 166 -4.82 5.61 -4.34
N CYS A 167 -3.71 5.99 -3.71
CA CYS A 167 -3.62 7.13 -2.84
C CYS A 167 -3.26 8.37 -3.68
N ILE A 168 -3.86 9.53 -3.38
CA ILE A 168 -3.54 10.79 -4.06
C ILE A 168 -2.22 11.39 -3.54
N SER A 169 -1.86 11.09 -2.29
CA SER A 169 -0.58 11.47 -1.68
C SER A 169 0.43 10.36 -1.87
N TYR A 170 1.72 10.70 -1.87
CA TYR A 170 2.76 9.72 -1.63
C TYR A 170 2.45 8.94 -0.35
N SER A 171 2.43 7.62 -0.46
CA SER A 171 2.11 6.74 0.67
C SER A 171 3.11 6.95 1.81
N GLY A 172 2.62 7.06 3.06
CA GLY A 172 3.46 7.40 4.22
C GLY A 172 3.67 8.91 4.44
N GLN A 173 3.34 9.77 3.48
CA GLN A 173 3.52 11.22 3.55
C GLN A 173 2.19 11.99 3.65
N CYS A 174 1.12 11.34 4.14
CA CYS A 174 -0.18 11.97 4.32
C CYS A 174 -0.57 12.02 5.80
N LEU A 175 -0.69 13.23 6.33
CA LEU A 175 -1.14 13.53 7.69
C LEU A 175 -2.59 14.06 7.73
N PHE A 176 -3.31 14.11 6.59
CA PHE A 176 -4.61 14.78 6.52
C PHE A 176 -5.64 14.18 7.47
N SER A 177 -5.80 12.86 7.42
CA SER A 177 -6.76 12.16 8.27
C SER A 177 -6.40 12.24 9.76
N SER A 178 -5.11 12.28 10.08
CA SER A 178 -4.59 12.38 11.43
C SER A 178 -4.79 13.77 12.01
N MET A 179 -4.28 14.81 11.36
CA MET A 179 -4.28 16.18 11.88
C MET A 179 -5.67 16.82 11.93
N VAL A 180 -6.58 16.46 11.02
CA VAL A 180 -7.95 16.99 10.99
C VAL A 180 -8.91 16.12 11.79
N GLY A 181 -8.79 14.80 11.69
CA GLY A 181 -9.76 13.84 12.26
C GLY A 181 -9.23 12.93 13.36
N GLY A 182 -7.96 13.04 13.78
CA GLY A 182 -7.35 12.18 14.80
C GLY A 182 -7.20 10.69 14.39
N ARG A 183 -7.29 10.38 13.08
CA ARG A 183 -7.22 9.00 12.56
C ARG A 183 -6.03 8.84 11.63
N SER A 184 -4.91 8.36 12.17
CA SER A 184 -3.66 8.24 11.42
C SER A 184 -3.71 7.20 10.30
N GLY A 185 -3.37 7.64 9.07
CA GLY A 185 -3.16 6.75 7.93
C GLY A 185 -1.92 5.87 8.11
N ASN A 186 -0.88 6.39 8.76
CA ASN A 186 0.36 5.68 9.07
C ASN A 186 0.18 4.63 10.19
N ARG A 187 -0.97 4.69 10.89
CA ARG A 187 -1.38 3.73 11.91
C ARG A 187 -2.60 2.88 11.47
N GLY A 188 -2.90 2.87 10.16
CA GLY A 188 -3.94 2.03 9.57
C GLY A 188 -5.38 2.52 9.73
N LYS A 189 -5.61 3.71 10.30
CA LYS A 189 -6.94 4.25 10.65
C LYS A 189 -7.44 5.35 9.72
N CYS A 190 -6.90 5.49 8.50
CA CYS A 190 -7.24 6.56 7.57
C CYS A 190 -8.75 6.68 7.31
N ALA A 191 -9.33 7.88 7.55
CA ALA A 191 -10.73 8.21 7.27
C ALA A 191 -11.00 8.57 5.80
N GLN A 192 -9.98 8.59 4.94
CA GLN A 192 -10.05 8.93 3.53
C GLN A 192 -10.62 10.35 3.25
N PRO A 193 -10.14 11.44 3.88
CA PRO A 193 -10.64 12.78 3.62
C PRO A 193 -10.52 13.18 2.14
N CYS A 194 -9.52 12.64 1.41
CA CYS A 194 -9.36 12.85 -0.02
C CYS A 194 -10.54 12.31 -0.87
N ARG A 195 -11.44 11.51 -0.29
CA ARG A 195 -12.66 10.99 -0.94
C ARG A 195 -13.90 11.82 -0.65
N LEU A 196 -13.74 12.99 -0.03
CA LEU A 196 -14.80 13.96 0.21
C LEU A 196 -14.82 15.04 -0.89
N PRO A 197 -15.97 15.75 -1.08
CA PRO A 197 -16.03 16.86 -2.02
C PRO A 197 -15.37 18.12 -1.45
N TYR A 198 -14.73 18.88 -2.33
CA TYR A 198 -14.07 20.16 -2.04
C TYR A 198 -14.39 21.19 -3.13
N GLU A 199 -14.24 22.48 -2.78
CA GLU A 199 -14.18 23.59 -3.71
C GLU A 199 -12.72 24.04 -3.86
N LEU A 200 -12.25 24.21 -5.09
CA LEU A 200 -10.94 24.80 -5.37
C LEU A 200 -11.10 26.29 -5.59
N LEU A 201 -10.40 27.10 -4.79
CA LEU A 201 -10.41 28.54 -4.86
C LEU A 201 -9.08 29.08 -5.39
N GLU A 202 -9.17 30.10 -6.27
CA GLU A 202 -8.09 30.99 -6.66
C GLU A 202 -8.37 32.35 -6.01
N ASN A 203 -7.54 32.79 -5.05
CA ASN A 203 -7.87 33.84 -4.11
C ASN A 203 -9.22 33.50 -3.41
N ASP A 204 -10.27 34.29 -3.64
CA ASP A 204 -11.60 34.12 -3.05
C ASP A 204 -12.64 33.57 -4.04
N THR A 205 -12.22 33.25 -5.29
CA THR A 205 -13.12 32.79 -6.35
C THR A 205 -13.05 31.27 -6.53
N THR A 206 -14.21 30.61 -6.48
CA THR A 206 -14.29 29.16 -6.77
C THR A 206 -14.06 28.89 -8.26
N ILE A 207 -13.05 28.08 -8.58
CA ILE A 207 -12.68 27.71 -9.95
C ILE A 207 -13.01 26.27 -10.33
N ASP A 208 -13.18 25.37 -9.33
CA ASP A 208 -13.62 23.98 -9.53
C ASP A 208 -14.27 23.43 -8.26
N LYS A 209 -15.10 22.35 -8.40
CA LYS A 209 -15.78 21.73 -7.27
C LYS A 209 -16.11 20.25 -7.54
N GLY A 210 -16.11 19.46 -6.49
CA GLY A 210 -16.39 18.02 -6.53
C GLY A 210 -15.36 17.20 -5.76
N TYR A 211 -15.23 15.92 -6.10
CA TYR A 211 -14.27 15.00 -5.47
C TYR A 211 -12.86 15.17 -6.06
N LEU A 212 -12.31 16.39 -5.89
CA LEU A 212 -11.10 16.85 -6.58
C LEU A 212 -9.82 16.09 -6.22
N LEU A 213 -9.83 15.38 -5.10
CA LEU A 213 -8.71 14.57 -4.60
C LEU A 213 -8.96 13.05 -4.72
N SER A 214 -10.06 12.62 -5.38
CA SER A 214 -10.46 11.23 -5.42
C SER A 214 -9.96 10.52 -6.68
N PRO A 215 -8.84 9.74 -6.63
CA PRO A 215 -8.34 9.05 -7.81
C PRO A 215 -9.24 7.86 -8.19
N ARG A 216 -9.26 7.55 -9.48
CA ARG A 216 -9.74 6.28 -10.04
C ARG A 216 -8.86 5.14 -9.54
N ASP A 217 -9.36 3.91 -9.65
CA ASP A 217 -8.54 2.74 -9.37
C ASP A 217 -7.51 2.50 -10.49
N LEU A 218 -6.35 1.99 -10.11
CA LEU A 218 -5.29 1.59 -11.04
C LEU A 218 -5.70 0.32 -11.78
N CYS A 219 -5.47 0.28 -13.08
CA CYS A 219 -5.40 -0.94 -13.88
C CYS A 219 -4.16 -0.90 -14.77
N GLY A 220 -3.13 -1.64 -14.38
CA GLY A 220 -1.86 -1.74 -15.11
C GLY A 220 -1.79 -2.92 -16.08
N LEU A 221 -2.92 -3.51 -16.44
CA LEU A 221 -2.96 -4.75 -17.24
C LEU A 221 -2.27 -4.59 -18.61
N GLU A 222 -2.43 -3.42 -19.25
CA GLU A 222 -1.82 -3.10 -20.54
C GLU A 222 -0.30 -2.87 -20.44
N TYR A 223 0.22 -2.67 -19.22
CA TYR A 223 1.63 -2.37 -18.95
C TYR A 223 2.43 -3.58 -18.45
N LEU A 224 1.80 -4.77 -18.35
CA LEU A 224 2.48 -5.98 -17.89
C LEU A 224 3.74 -6.31 -18.72
N PRO A 225 3.73 -6.26 -20.08
CA PRO A 225 4.94 -6.52 -20.86
C PRO A 225 6.08 -5.55 -20.53
N GLN A 226 5.77 -4.26 -20.38
CA GLN A 226 6.77 -3.25 -20.04
C GLN A 226 7.34 -3.46 -18.62
N LEU A 227 6.50 -3.84 -17.64
CA LEU A 227 6.95 -4.13 -16.27
C LEU A 227 7.82 -5.40 -16.21
N VAL A 228 7.46 -6.43 -17.00
CA VAL A 228 8.29 -7.64 -17.16
C VAL A 228 9.66 -7.28 -17.74
N ASN A 229 9.68 -6.50 -18.84
CA ASN A 229 10.92 -6.09 -19.50
C ASN A 229 11.75 -5.12 -18.64
N ALA A 230 11.12 -4.30 -17.80
CA ALA A 230 11.79 -3.41 -16.85
C ALA A 230 12.54 -4.17 -15.73
N GLY A 231 12.25 -5.45 -15.52
CA GLY A 231 12.91 -6.29 -14.53
C GLY A 231 12.25 -6.25 -13.15
N VAL A 232 10.98 -5.83 -13.06
CA VAL A 232 10.20 -5.94 -11.82
C VAL A 232 10.10 -7.40 -11.39
N THR A 233 10.30 -7.67 -10.10
CA THR A 233 10.30 -9.05 -9.58
C THR A 233 8.95 -9.48 -9.03
N CYS A 234 8.13 -8.52 -8.57
CA CYS A 234 6.83 -8.79 -7.96
C CYS A 234 5.77 -7.76 -8.36
N LEU A 235 4.61 -8.24 -8.80
CA LEU A 235 3.43 -7.44 -9.14
C LEU A 235 2.40 -7.56 -8.03
N LYS A 236 2.00 -6.42 -7.45
CA LYS A 236 1.08 -6.37 -6.31
C LYS A 236 -0.31 -5.88 -6.67
N ILE A 237 -1.31 -6.65 -6.27
CA ILE A 237 -2.72 -6.27 -6.34
C ILE A 237 -3.11 -5.62 -5.00
N GLU A 238 -3.71 -4.41 -5.01
CA GLU A 238 -4.31 -3.79 -3.81
C GLU A 238 -5.74 -4.29 -3.62
N GLY A 239 -6.15 -4.62 -2.37
CA GLY A 239 -7.50 -5.08 -2.14
C GLY A 239 -7.79 -5.79 -0.82
N ARG A 240 -7.02 -5.60 0.26
CA ARG A 240 -7.22 -6.29 1.55
C ARG A 240 -8.58 -6.07 2.23
N MET A 241 -9.31 -5.02 1.84
CA MET A 241 -10.68 -4.76 2.30
C MET A 241 -11.72 -5.10 1.24
N LYS A 242 -11.37 -5.92 0.26
CA LYS A 242 -12.26 -6.35 -0.82
C LYS A 242 -12.81 -7.75 -0.52
N THR A 243 -13.89 -8.09 -1.24
CA THR A 243 -14.57 -9.39 -1.11
C THR A 243 -13.81 -10.51 -1.81
N PRO A 244 -14.08 -11.78 -1.47
CA PRO A 244 -13.46 -12.94 -2.12
C PRO A 244 -13.65 -12.95 -3.64
N GLU A 245 -14.82 -12.51 -4.15
CA GLU A 245 -15.11 -12.45 -5.58
C GLU A 245 -14.19 -11.47 -6.32
N TYR A 246 -13.88 -10.32 -5.68
CA TYR A 246 -12.91 -9.37 -6.21
C TYR A 246 -11.53 -10.02 -6.30
N VAL A 247 -11.09 -10.66 -5.21
CA VAL A 247 -9.76 -11.29 -5.14
C VAL A 247 -9.64 -12.40 -6.19
N ALA A 248 -10.65 -13.28 -6.30
CA ALA A 248 -10.67 -14.37 -7.29
C ALA A 248 -10.59 -13.82 -8.71
N THR A 249 -11.48 -12.88 -9.07
CA THR A 249 -11.56 -12.34 -10.44
C THR A 249 -10.29 -11.60 -10.83
N VAL A 250 -9.80 -10.69 -9.97
CA VAL A 250 -8.61 -9.88 -10.27
C VAL A 250 -7.37 -10.78 -10.35
N THR A 251 -7.17 -11.70 -9.40
CA THR A 251 -6.01 -12.60 -9.41
C THR A 251 -5.99 -13.48 -10.67
N ARG A 252 -7.13 -14.09 -11.02
CA ARG A 252 -7.28 -14.93 -12.22
C ARG A 252 -6.92 -14.18 -13.50
N ILE A 253 -7.43 -12.97 -13.65
CA ILE A 253 -7.20 -12.16 -14.86
C ILE A 253 -5.72 -11.72 -14.92
N TYR A 254 -5.15 -11.22 -13.81
CA TYR A 254 -3.73 -10.85 -13.79
C TYR A 254 -2.81 -12.05 -14.01
N ARG A 255 -3.13 -13.24 -13.48
CA ARG A 255 -2.36 -14.46 -13.74
C ARG A 255 -2.36 -14.80 -15.21
N LYS A 256 -3.54 -14.81 -15.85
CA LYS A 256 -3.69 -15.08 -17.31
C LYS A 256 -2.75 -14.16 -18.14
N TYR A 257 -2.82 -12.85 -17.90
CA TYR A 257 -2.06 -11.90 -18.72
C TYR A 257 -0.59 -11.79 -18.32
N LEU A 258 -0.23 -12.09 -17.09
CA LEU A 258 1.15 -12.17 -16.68
C LEU A 258 1.85 -13.38 -17.34
N ASP A 259 1.19 -14.54 -17.44
CA ASP A 259 1.73 -15.70 -18.13
C ASP A 259 1.94 -15.42 -19.63
N LEU A 260 0.98 -14.71 -20.25
CA LEU A 260 1.12 -14.26 -21.63
C LEU A 260 2.25 -13.26 -21.82
N ALA A 261 2.38 -12.27 -20.91
CA ALA A 261 3.46 -11.29 -20.94
C ALA A 261 4.84 -11.92 -20.78
N MET A 262 4.98 -12.96 -19.96
CA MET A 262 6.25 -13.70 -19.78
C MET A 262 6.58 -14.61 -20.97
N SER A 263 5.58 -15.04 -21.75
CA SER A 263 5.79 -15.93 -22.90
C SER A 263 5.83 -15.21 -24.24
N LYS A 264 5.21 -14.05 -24.34
CA LYS A 264 5.08 -13.25 -25.58
C LYS A 264 5.16 -11.77 -25.24
N ASN A 265 5.86 -10.99 -26.05
CA ASN A 265 5.98 -9.53 -25.83
C ASN A 265 4.67 -8.79 -26.08
N ASP A 266 3.79 -9.27 -26.99
CA ASP A 266 2.52 -8.63 -27.32
C ASP A 266 1.35 -9.59 -27.10
N PHE A 267 0.27 -9.07 -26.49
CA PHE A 267 -1.02 -9.75 -26.38
C PHE A 267 -2.16 -8.73 -26.44
N LYS A 268 -3.32 -9.19 -26.88
CA LYS A 268 -4.56 -8.40 -26.83
C LYS A 268 -5.36 -8.77 -25.59
N ILE A 269 -5.77 -7.77 -24.83
CA ILE A 269 -6.62 -7.99 -23.67
C ILE A 269 -8.05 -8.19 -24.14
N ASP A 270 -8.69 -9.25 -23.64
CA ASP A 270 -10.07 -9.57 -23.89
C ASP A 270 -11.00 -8.51 -23.27
N GLU A 271 -11.96 -8.02 -24.03
CA GLU A 271 -12.92 -7.02 -23.56
C GLU A 271 -13.81 -7.56 -22.43
N LYS A 272 -14.08 -8.88 -22.40
CA LYS A 272 -14.77 -9.51 -21.27
C LYS A 272 -13.94 -9.38 -19.98
N ASP A 273 -12.66 -9.66 -20.02
CA ASP A 273 -11.81 -9.56 -18.84
C ASP A 273 -11.70 -8.11 -18.32
N LYS A 274 -11.62 -7.11 -19.23
CA LYS A 274 -11.67 -5.69 -18.84
C LYS A 274 -13.01 -5.36 -18.16
N LYS A 275 -14.10 -5.87 -18.68
CA LYS A 275 -15.43 -5.65 -18.16
C LYS A 275 -15.63 -6.33 -16.80
N ASP A 276 -15.14 -7.57 -16.62
CA ASP A 276 -15.18 -8.29 -15.35
C ASP A 276 -14.43 -7.50 -14.26
N LEU A 277 -13.25 -6.92 -14.58
CA LEU A 277 -12.51 -6.06 -13.66
C LEU A 277 -13.31 -4.80 -13.26
N LEU A 278 -13.97 -4.14 -14.22
CA LEU A 278 -14.83 -2.97 -13.96
C LEU A 278 -16.05 -3.35 -13.12
N GLN A 279 -16.62 -4.55 -13.35
CA GLN A 279 -17.82 -5.02 -12.67
C GLN A 279 -17.55 -5.33 -11.20
N VAL A 280 -16.41 -5.96 -10.87
CA VAL A 280 -16.12 -6.29 -9.47
C VAL A 280 -15.82 -5.06 -8.63
N PHE A 281 -15.22 -4.02 -9.19
CA PHE A 281 -15.07 -2.71 -8.52
C PHE A 281 -14.46 -1.65 -9.42
N ASN A 282 -15.07 -0.44 -9.46
CA ASN A 282 -14.45 0.73 -10.07
C ASN A 282 -14.96 2.05 -9.48
N ARG A 283 -14.13 3.11 -9.53
CA ARG A 283 -14.46 4.50 -9.14
C ARG A 283 -14.42 5.42 -10.37
N GLY A 284 -15.43 5.28 -11.24
CA GLY A 284 -15.48 6.09 -12.46
C GLY A 284 -14.60 5.58 -13.60
N GLY A 285 -14.43 4.26 -13.68
CA GLY A 285 -13.52 3.58 -14.58
C GLY A 285 -12.14 3.42 -13.97
N PHE A 286 -11.19 2.98 -14.80
CA PHE A 286 -9.79 2.82 -14.44
C PHE A 286 -8.91 3.97 -14.93
N SER A 287 -7.75 4.11 -14.30
CA SER A 287 -6.61 4.87 -14.81
C SER A 287 -5.37 3.96 -14.84
N ASN A 288 -4.39 4.30 -15.67
CA ASN A 288 -3.07 3.68 -15.62
C ASN A 288 -2.17 4.25 -14.49
N GLY A 289 -2.74 5.06 -13.60
CA GLY A 289 -2.01 5.74 -12.53
C GLY A 289 -0.93 6.64 -13.10
N HIS A 290 0.31 6.41 -12.68
CA HIS A 290 1.49 7.12 -13.14
C HIS A 290 2.41 6.27 -14.03
N LEU A 291 2.01 5.04 -14.38
CA LEU A 291 2.81 4.14 -15.22
C LEU A 291 3.12 4.76 -16.60
N SER A 292 2.17 5.53 -17.14
CA SER A 292 2.41 6.40 -18.31
C SER A 292 2.68 7.83 -17.86
N SER A 293 3.68 8.48 -18.46
CA SER A 293 4.00 9.88 -18.20
C SER A 293 2.97 10.88 -18.74
N THR A 294 2.02 10.43 -19.58
CA THR A 294 1.15 11.33 -20.38
C THR A 294 -0.29 11.45 -19.89
N GLU A 295 -0.78 10.54 -19.00
CA GLU A 295 -2.23 10.44 -18.68
C GLU A 295 -2.65 10.90 -17.27
N ASN A 296 -1.82 11.63 -16.55
CA ASN A 296 -2.11 12.04 -15.15
C ASN A 296 -3.44 12.79 -14.97
N ARG A 297 -4.01 13.38 -16.03
CA ARG A 297 -5.31 14.07 -15.99
C ARG A 297 -6.50 13.13 -15.81
N LYS A 298 -6.41 11.91 -16.32
CA LYS A 298 -7.44 10.87 -16.16
C LYS A 298 -7.40 10.23 -14.77
N LEU A 299 -6.43 10.63 -13.92
CA LEU A 299 -6.28 10.07 -12.57
C LEU A 299 -7.50 10.31 -11.70
N ILE A 300 -8.09 11.52 -11.74
CA ILE A 300 -9.18 11.93 -10.84
C ILE A 300 -10.55 11.71 -11.49
N TYR A 301 -11.52 11.28 -10.67
CA TYR A 301 -12.93 11.27 -11.03
C TYR A 301 -13.72 12.17 -10.07
N PRO A 302 -14.10 13.40 -10.50
CA PRO A 302 -14.64 14.40 -9.58
C PRO A 302 -16.13 14.26 -9.23
N GLN A 303 -16.87 13.35 -9.89
CA GLN A 303 -18.32 13.24 -9.71
C GLN A 303 -18.71 12.33 -8.54
N LYS A 304 -17.91 11.27 -8.24
CA LYS A 304 -18.24 10.26 -7.24
C LYS A 304 -16.98 9.58 -6.70
N SER A 305 -17.00 9.16 -5.43
CA SER A 305 -15.87 8.48 -4.78
C SER A 305 -16.08 6.99 -4.48
N ASN A 306 -17.31 6.48 -4.63
CA ASN A 306 -17.68 5.10 -4.33
C ASN A 306 -17.69 4.21 -5.58
N ASN A 307 -17.95 2.91 -5.40
CA ASN A 307 -18.15 1.98 -6.52
C ASN A 307 -19.28 2.46 -7.43
N MET A 308 -19.02 2.55 -8.72
CA MET A 308 -20.00 3.00 -9.72
C MET A 308 -20.69 1.85 -10.43
N GLY A 309 -20.06 0.66 -10.50
CA GLY A 309 -20.54 -0.42 -11.35
C GLY A 309 -20.47 -0.08 -12.84
N ILE A 310 -21.26 -0.77 -13.66
CA ILE A 310 -21.34 -0.60 -15.12
C ILE A 310 -22.66 0.07 -15.49
N TYR A 311 -22.60 1.06 -16.38
CA TYR A 311 -23.78 1.80 -16.84
C TYR A 311 -24.75 0.90 -17.63
N LEU A 312 -26.00 0.80 -17.15
CA LEU A 312 -27.06 -0.03 -17.74
C LEU A 312 -27.95 0.72 -18.75
N GLY A 313 -28.20 1.99 -18.47
CA GLY A 313 -29.13 2.78 -19.27
C GLY A 313 -29.77 3.90 -18.45
N THR A 314 -30.76 4.57 -19.08
CA THR A 314 -31.54 5.66 -18.48
C THR A 314 -33.00 5.25 -18.40
N ILE A 315 -33.64 5.52 -17.27
CA ILE A 315 -35.04 5.22 -17.04
C ILE A 315 -35.90 6.02 -18.04
N SER A 316 -36.61 5.30 -18.90
CA SER A 316 -37.52 5.87 -19.91
C SER A 316 -38.97 6.01 -19.42
N ASN A 317 -39.35 5.16 -18.44
CA ASN A 317 -40.66 5.21 -17.82
C ASN A 317 -40.63 4.67 -16.39
N PHE A 318 -41.46 5.23 -15.48
CA PHE A 318 -41.66 4.74 -14.12
C PHE A 318 -43.14 4.69 -13.78
N ASN A 319 -43.67 3.50 -13.56
CA ASN A 319 -45.01 3.30 -13.03
C ASN A 319 -44.99 3.16 -11.52
N LYS A 320 -45.22 4.27 -10.80
CA LYS A 320 -45.13 4.35 -9.34
C LYS A 320 -46.12 3.42 -8.64
N ASN A 321 -47.34 3.24 -9.20
CA ASN A 321 -48.39 2.44 -8.57
C ASN A 321 -48.03 0.94 -8.54
N HIS A 322 -47.38 0.46 -9.56
CA HIS A 322 -46.96 -0.94 -9.70
C HIS A 322 -45.47 -1.15 -9.39
N GLY A 323 -44.69 -0.06 -9.16
CA GLY A 323 -43.28 -0.14 -8.86
C GLY A 323 -42.42 -0.66 -10.03
N TYR A 324 -42.76 -0.36 -11.29
CA TYR A 324 -42.03 -0.78 -12.48
C TYR A 324 -41.26 0.39 -13.09
N ILE A 325 -39.92 0.16 -13.32
CA ILE A 325 -39.13 1.01 -14.20
C ILE A 325 -38.98 0.34 -15.56
N SER A 326 -38.88 1.14 -16.63
CA SER A 326 -38.64 0.65 -18.00
C SER A 326 -37.41 1.36 -18.57
N PHE A 327 -36.56 0.63 -19.28
CA PHE A 327 -35.41 1.18 -20.00
C PHE A 327 -34.90 0.19 -21.06
N THR A 328 -33.98 0.63 -21.92
CA THR A 328 -33.21 -0.25 -22.80
C THR A 328 -31.88 -0.54 -22.15
N THR A 329 -31.59 -1.83 -21.96
CA THR A 329 -30.34 -2.22 -21.29
C THR A 329 -29.15 -2.19 -22.24
N ASN A 330 -28.04 -1.59 -21.80
CA ASN A 330 -26.73 -1.60 -22.47
C ASN A 330 -25.87 -2.80 -22.06
N GLU A 331 -26.36 -3.61 -21.10
CA GLU A 331 -25.62 -4.69 -20.52
C GLU A 331 -26.51 -5.91 -20.30
N PHE A 332 -25.88 -7.07 -20.22
CA PHE A 332 -26.54 -8.31 -19.82
C PHE A 332 -27.00 -8.22 -18.35
N LEU A 333 -28.21 -8.65 -18.05
CA LEU A 333 -28.82 -8.61 -16.73
C LEU A 333 -29.45 -9.94 -16.35
N HIS A 334 -29.31 -10.29 -15.06
CA HIS A 334 -29.96 -11.44 -14.44
C HIS A 334 -30.84 -11.05 -13.27
N VAL A 335 -31.83 -11.85 -12.97
CA VAL A 335 -32.53 -11.82 -11.69
C VAL A 335 -31.51 -12.17 -10.58
N GLY A 336 -31.40 -11.28 -9.60
CA GLY A 336 -30.42 -11.37 -8.52
C GLY A 336 -29.25 -10.40 -8.65
N ASP A 337 -29.05 -9.74 -9.82
CA ASP A 337 -28.09 -8.66 -9.96
C ASP A 337 -28.45 -7.49 -9.03
N LYS A 338 -27.44 -6.78 -8.52
CA LYS A 338 -27.64 -5.54 -7.77
C LYS A 338 -27.44 -4.34 -8.67
N ILE A 339 -28.41 -3.42 -8.64
CA ILE A 339 -28.39 -2.20 -9.42
C ILE A 339 -28.43 -0.96 -8.52
N CYS A 340 -27.93 0.13 -9.06
CA CYS A 340 -27.96 1.46 -8.45
C CYS A 340 -28.76 2.40 -9.38
N VAL A 341 -29.73 3.10 -8.82
CA VAL A 341 -30.42 4.23 -9.47
C VAL A 341 -29.75 5.50 -8.99
N GLU A 342 -29.27 6.34 -9.90
CA GLU A 342 -28.65 7.64 -9.62
C GLU A 342 -29.50 8.76 -10.21
N ASN A 343 -29.97 9.66 -9.35
CA ASN A 343 -30.75 10.81 -9.77
C ASN A 343 -29.86 11.98 -10.27
N LYS A 344 -30.49 13.06 -10.76
CA LYS A 344 -29.81 14.27 -11.25
C LYS A 344 -28.96 14.99 -10.20
N LYS A 345 -29.21 14.75 -8.90
CA LYS A 345 -28.42 15.29 -7.79
C LYS A 345 -27.27 14.38 -7.36
N HIS A 346 -27.04 13.28 -8.10
CA HIS A 346 -26.06 12.22 -7.78
C HIS A 346 -26.37 11.46 -6.48
N GLU A 347 -27.60 11.53 -5.98
CA GLU A 347 -28.07 10.66 -4.91
C GLU A 347 -28.35 9.27 -5.45
N THR A 348 -28.07 8.24 -4.66
CA THR A 348 -28.11 6.85 -5.16
C THR A 348 -28.94 5.95 -4.26
N ASN A 349 -29.78 5.12 -4.88
CA ASN A 349 -30.53 4.06 -4.23
C ASN A 349 -30.12 2.69 -4.78
N LEU A 350 -29.93 1.70 -3.92
CA LEU A 350 -29.53 0.34 -4.28
C LEU A 350 -30.72 -0.61 -4.27
N TYR A 351 -30.80 -1.48 -5.29
CA TYR A 351 -31.86 -2.49 -5.42
C TYR A 351 -31.26 -3.81 -5.87
N THR A 352 -31.91 -4.92 -5.48
CA THR A 352 -31.67 -6.25 -6.08
C THR A 352 -32.78 -6.55 -7.05
N ILE A 353 -32.45 -6.96 -8.26
CA ILE A 353 -33.43 -7.33 -9.29
C ILE A 353 -34.12 -8.62 -8.84
N SER A 354 -35.37 -8.50 -8.39
CA SER A 354 -36.22 -9.63 -7.99
C SER A 354 -37.23 -10.01 -9.05
N GLU A 355 -37.49 -9.09 -9.99
CA GLU A 355 -38.45 -9.28 -11.07
C GLU A 355 -37.95 -8.57 -12.32
N LEU A 356 -37.83 -9.32 -13.44
CA LEU A 356 -37.35 -8.84 -14.72
C LEU A 356 -38.35 -9.26 -15.79
N MET A 357 -38.78 -8.33 -16.66
CA MET A 357 -39.77 -8.59 -17.69
C MET A 357 -39.34 -8.05 -19.05
N LYS A 358 -39.76 -8.79 -20.11
CA LYS A 358 -39.68 -8.36 -21.50
C LYS A 358 -41.07 -8.62 -22.14
N ASN A 359 -41.69 -7.61 -22.78
CA ASN A 359 -43.02 -7.69 -23.34
C ASN A 359 -44.09 -8.20 -22.33
N ASP A 360 -44.02 -7.70 -21.09
CA ASP A 360 -44.89 -8.06 -19.97
C ASP A 360 -44.86 -9.54 -19.54
N LYS A 361 -43.82 -10.29 -19.96
CA LYS A 361 -43.56 -11.66 -19.50
C LYS A 361 -42.33 -11.68 -18.63
N ASN A 362 -42.40 -12.41 -17.52
CA ASN A 362 -41.26 -12.63 -16.65
C ASN A 362 -40.15 -13.41 -17.36
N ILE A 363 -38.94 -12.93 -17.22
CA ILE A 363 -37.72 -13.54 -17.72
C ILE A 363 -36.69 -13.64 -16.61
N THR A 364 -35.70 -14.52 -16.73
CA THR A 364 -34.58 -14.65 -15.77
C THR A 364 -33.38 -13.85 -16.19
N GLU A 365 -33.25 -13.52 -17.48
CA GLU A 365 -32.12 -12.81 -18.09
C GLU A 365 -32.57 -11.86 -19.19
N ALA A 366 -31.80 -10.81 -19.46
CA ALA A 366 -32.03 -9.85 -20.54
C ALA A 366 -30.69 -9.56 -21.25
N HIS A 367 -30.77 -9.42 -22.59
CA HIS A 367 -29.60 -9.16 -23.44
C HIS A 367 -29.49 -7.68 -23.80
N ILE A 368 -28.26 -7.29 -24.20
CA ILE A 368 -27.96 -5.92 -24.65
C ILE A 368 -28.95 -5.49 -25.76
N GLY A 369 -29.54 -4.32 -25.59
CA GLY A 369 -30.52 -3.74 -26.52
C GLY A 369 -31.98 -4.11 -26.20
N ASP A 370 -32.23 -4.98 -25.25
CA ASP A 370 -33.58 -5.34 -24.85
C ASP A 370 -34.30 -4.18 -24.15
N LYS A 371 -35.54 -3.93 -24.52
CA LYS A 371 -36.47 -3.07 -23.77
C LYS A 371 -37.07 -3.90 -22.65
N ILE A 372 -36.75 -3.57 -21.42
CA ILE A 372 -37.10 -4.36 -20.23
C ILE A 372 -37.81 -3.53 -19.17
N LYS A 373 -38.52 -4.24 -18.29
CA LYS A 373 -39.05 -3.69 -17.03
C LYS A 373 -38.40 -4.39 -15.84
N ILE A 374 -38.07 -3.62 -14.78
CA ILE A 374 -37.68 -4.15 -13.48
C ILE A 374 -38.80 -3.80 -12.50
N GLY A 375 -39.32 -4.82 -11.81
CA GLY A 375 -40.40 -4.69 -10.84
C GLY A 375 -39.95 -4.47 -9.43
N ARG A 376 -40.92 -4.17 -8.55
CA ARG A 376 -40.75 -3.97 -7.09
C ARG A 376 -39.84 -2.81 -6.69
N MET A 377 -39.70 -1.81 -7.58
CA MET A 377 -38.89 -0.61 -7.33
C MET A 377 -39.70 0.38 -6.46
N LYS A 378 -39.10 0.81 -5.36
CA LYS A 378 -39.71 1.76 -4.40
C LYS A 378 -38.76 2.93 -4.16
N GLY A 379 -39.30 4.10 -3.84
CA GLY A 379 -38.56 5.31 -3.49
C GLY A 379 -38.66 6.40 -4.55
N ASP A 380 -37.81 7.42 -4.42
CA ASP A 380 -37.77 8.58 -5.30
C ASP A 380 -37.00 8.24 -6.57
N ILE A 381 -37.76 7.79 -7.59
CA ILE A 381 -37.23 7.40 -8.90
C ILE A 381 -37.93 8.28 -9.93
N PHE A 382 -37.15 8.81 -10.89
CA PHE A 382 -37.65 9.70 -11.93
C PHE A 382 -37.26 9.24 -13.32
N ILE A 383 -38.06 9.62 -14.31
CA ILE A 383 -37.68 9.47 -15.72
C ILE A 383 -36.40 10.31 -15.98
N GLY A 384 -35.41 9.69 -16.61
CA GLY A 384 -34.11 10.29 -16.86
C GLY A 384 -33.04 9.95 -15.83
N ASP A 385 -33.39 9.25 -14.73
CA ASP A 385 -32.38 8.74 -13.78
C ASP A 385 -31.52 7.65 -14.44
N LYS A 386 -30.24 7.58 -14.04
CA LYS A 386 -29.27 6.63 -14.57
C LYS A 386 -29.25 5.34 -13.77
N LEU A 387 -29.10 4.24 -14.46
CA LEU A 387 -28.98 2.89 -13.89
C LEU A 387 -27.57 2.35 -14.06
N PHE A 388 -27.05 1.73 -13.00
CA PHE A 388 -25.74 1.07 -13.00
C PHE A 388 -25.85 -0.33 -12.40
N LYS A 389 -25.17 -1.33 -12.97
CA LYS A 389 -25.04 -2.68 -12.41
C LYS A 389 -23.86 -2.69 -11.43
N ILE A 390 -24.16 -2.81 -10.14
CA ILE A 390 -23.17 -2.77 -9.05
C ILE A 390 -22.58 -4.14 -8.74
N SER A 391 -23.39 -5.20 -8.89
CA SER A 391 -22.96 -6.59 -8.71
C SER A 391 -23.59 -7.45 -9.78
N ASP A 392 -22.78 -8.35 -10.34
CA ASP A 392 -23.18 -9.35 -11.32
C ASP A 392 -23.25 -10.71 -10.62
N LYS A 393 -24.44 -11.33 -10.63
CA LYS A 393 -24.68 -12.60 -9.93
C LYS A 393 -23.90 -13.76 -10.56
N GLU A 394 -23.81 -13.81 -11.89
CA GLU A 394 -23.11 -14.88 -12.59
C GLU A 394 -21.62 -14.80 -12.33
N LEU A 395 -21.02 -13.60 -12.46
CA LEU A 395 -19.62 -13.37 -12.16
C LEU A 395 -19.30 -13.71 -10.70
N THR A 396 -20.16 -13.30 -9.76
CA THR A 396 -20.02 -13.62 -8.33
C THR A 396 -20.07 -15.13 -8.09
N THR A 397 -21.06 -15.83 -8.68
CA THR A 397 -21.21 -17.29 -8.53
C THR A 397 -19.99 -18.01 -9.11
N SER A 398 -19.57 -17.66 -10.34
CA SER A 398 -18.41 -18.30 -10.96
C SER A 398 -17.11 -18.04 -10.19
N ALA A 399 -16.94 -16.86 -9.60
CA ALA A 399 -15.80 -16.56 -8.75
C ALA A 399 -15.81 -17.42 -7.47
N LEU A 400 -16.96 -17.56 -6.81
CA LEU A 400 -17.10 -18.37 -5.60
C LEU A 400 -16.87 -19.87 -5.87
N GLU A 401 -17.30 -20.39 -7.01
CA GLU A 401 -17.03 -21.78 -7.42
C GLU A 401 -15.53 -22.06 -7.53
N THR A 402 -14.70 -21.06 -7.94
CA THR A 402 -13.25 -21.25 -7.98
C THR A 402 -12.62 -21.38 -6.59
N ILE A 403 -13.27 -20.80 -5.57
CA ILE A 403 -12.79 -20.83 -4.18
C ILE A 403 -12.93 -22.23 -3.57
N GLU A 404 -14.02 -22.93 -3.91
CA GLU A 404 -14.31 -24.28 -3.43
C GLU A 404 -13.57 -25.38 -4.22
N LYS A 405 -13.10 -25.03 -5.43
CA LYS A 405 -12.38 -25.99 -6.28
C LYS A 405 -10.89 -26.01 -5.94
N GLU A 406 -10.38 -27.18 -5.54
CA GLU A 406 -8.95 -27.39 -5.28
C GLU A 406 -8.14 -27.42 -6.60
N SER A 407 -7.80 -26.23 -7.09
CA SER A 407 -7.10 -26.00 -8.38
C SER A 407 -5.59 -25.93 -8.22
N ARG A 408 -5.11 -25.28 -7.14
CA ARG A 408 -3.68 -25.15 -6.82
C ARG A 408 -3.17 -26.37 -6.09
N LYS A 409 -2.48 -27.25 -6.81
CA LYS A 409 -1.98 -28.51 -6.26
C LYS A 409 -0.47 -28.57 -6.26
N ARG A 410 0.09 -29.12 -5.16
CA ARG A 410 1.51 -29.48 -5.09
C ARG A 410 1.75 -30.76 -5.85
N LYS A 411 2.77 -30.78 -6.67
CA LYS A 411 3.21 -31.94 -7.46
C LYS A 411 4.02 -32.87 -6.59
N LEU A 412 3.69 -34.16 -6.59
CA LEU A 412 4.35 -35.22 -5.85
C LEU A 412 4.69 -36.38 -6.77
N SER A 413 5.66 -37.18 -6.39
CA SER A 413 5.95 -38.50 -6.96
C SER A 413 5.60 -39.61 -5.96
N CYS A 414 5.25 -40.78 -6.46
CA CYS A 414 4.82 -41.90 -5.65
C CYS A 414 5.50 -43.20 -6.14
N GLU A 415 6.02 -43.96 -5.21
CA GLU A 415 6.54 -45.32 -5.42
C GLU A 415 5.80 -46.31 -4.53
N MET A 416 5.24 -47.36 -5.11
CA MET A 416 4.51 -48.40 -4.38
C MET A 416 5.15 -49.77 -4.65
N LYS A 417 5.36 -50.56 -3.59
CA LYS A 417 5.85 -51.94 -3.71
C LYS A 417 4.81 -52.90 -3.20
N VAL A 418 4.46 -53.87 -4.03
CA VAL A 418 3.51 -54.95 -3.77
C VAL A 418 4.20 -56.28 -4.09
N ILE A 419 4.79 -56.91 -3.06
CA ILE A 419 5.62 -58.08 -3.17
C ILE A 419 5.04 -59.18 -2.28
N LEU A 420 5.08 -60.43 -2.75
CA LEU A 420 4.57 -61.57 -2.02
C LEU A 420 5.23 -61.69 -0.63
N ASN A 421 4.42 -62.01 0.39
CA ASN A 421 4.83 -62.20 1.79
C ASN A 421 5.50 -60.99 2.43
N SER A 422 5.33 -59.79 1.86
CA SER A 422 5.85 -58.56 2.42
C SER A 422 4.73 -57.52 2.55
N PRO A 423 4.73 -56.67 3.58
CA PRO A 423 3.77 -55.58 3.70
C PRO A 423 3.84 -54.68 2.46
N ILE A 424 2.66 -54.21 2.00
CA ILE A 424 2.62 -53.21 0.90
C ILE A 424 3.22 -51.90 1.42
N SER A 425 4.21 -51.38 0.72
CA SER A 425 4.83 -50.10 1.06
C SER A 425 4.47 -49.01 0.07
N LEU A 426 4.29 -47.79 0.56
CA LEU A 426 4.03 -46.61 -0.22
C LEU A 426 5.00 -45.48 0.19
N LYS A 427 5.74 -44.96 -0.77
CA LYS A 427 6.64 -43.83 -0.62
C LYS A 427 6.07 -42.65 -1.44
N ILE A 428 5.86 -41.50 -0.79
CA ILE A 428 5.44 -40.24 -1.40
C ILE A 428 6.56 -39.22 -1.19
N PHE A 429 6.92 -38.49 -2.24
CA PHE A 429 8.03 -37.54 -2.17
C PHE A 429 7.94 -36.41 -3.20
N ASP A 430 8.59 -35.32 -2.87
CA ASP A 430 9.01 -34.25 -3.79
C ASP A 430 10.56 -34.11 -3.74
N ASP A 431 11.11 -33.03 -4.31
CA ASP A 431 12.55 -32.79 -4.33
C ASP A 431 13.19 -32.67 -2.94
N ASN A 432 12.41 -32.30 -1.92
CA ASN A 432 12.92 -31.97 -0.59
C ASN A 432 12.46 -32.92 0.51
N ILE A 433 11.31 -33.56 0.36
CA ILE A 433 10.66 -34.34 1.41
C ILE A 433 10.29 -35.72 0.88
N SER A 434 10.56 -36.74 1.68
CA SER A 434 10.19 -38.13 1.40
C SER A 434 9.59 -38.77 2.64
N VAL A 435 8.49 -39.49 2.45
CA VAL A 435 7.79 -40.30 3.47
C VAL A 435 7.55 -41.68 2.92
N LYS A 436 7.87 -42.72 3.70
CA LYS A 436 7.57 -44.11 3.38
C LYS A 436 6.72 -44.71 4.52
N ILE A 437 5.65 -45.37 4.16
CA ILE A 437 4.77 -46.08 5.08
C ILE A 437 4.59 -47.52 4.60
N ASP A 438 4.64 -48.46 5.51
CA ASP A 438 4.32 -49.87 5.29
C ASP A 438 2.90 -50.14 5.86
N SER A 439 2.09 -50.85 5.09
CA SER A 439 0.72 -51.23 5.50
C SER A 439 0.74 -52.56 6.30
N ASN A 440 -0.37 -52.89 6.94
CA ASN A 440 -0.58 -54.21 7.53
C ASN A 440 -1.09 -55.21 6.50
N ILE A 441 -1.15 -54.87 5.20
CA ILE A 441 -1.67 -55.75 4.16
C ILE A 441 -0.51 -56.51 3.55
N ILE A 442 -0.59 -57.82 3.57
CA ILE A 442 0.35 -58.73 2.94
C ILE A 442 -0.35 -59.29 1.69
N PRO A 443 0.24 -59.12 0.48
CA PRO A 443 -0.29 -59.69 -0.76
C PRO A 443 -0.20 -61.20 -0.72
N GLU A 444 -1.21 -61.86 -1.30
CA GLU A 444 -1.34 -63.33 -1.40
C GLU A 444 -1.29 -63.77 -2.88
N PRO A 445 -0.98 -65.01 -3.18
CA PRO A 445 -1.13 -65.53 -4.54
C PRO A 445 -2.57 -65.41 -5.04
N ALA A 446 -2.78 -64.94 -6.25
CA ALA A 446 -4.14 -64.80 -6.81
C ALA A 446 -4.74 -66.16 -7.19
N GLN A 447 -5.97 -66.42 -6.67
CA GLN A 447 -6.72 -67.67 -7.02
C GLN A 447 -7.61 -67.53 -8.26
N LYS A 448 -8.05 -66.27 -8.61
CA LYS A 448 -8.96 -66.01 -9.74
C LYS A 448 -8.47 -64.86 -10.62
N SER A 449 -8.36 -63.66 -10.09
CA SER A 449 -7.99 -62.47 -10.84
C SER A 449 -6.82 -61.76 -10.16
N PRO A 450 -5.63 -61.72 -10.75
CA PRO A 450 -4.51 -61.03 -10.16
C PRO A 450 -4.73 -59.51 -10.17
N MET A 451 -4.12 -58.83 -9.22
CA MET A 451 -4.10 -57.35 -9.14
C MET A 451 -3.29 -56.84 -10.33
N THR A 452 -3.77 -55.75 -10.95
CA THR A 452 -3.07 -55.11 -12.05
C THR A 452 -2.47 -53.74 -11.60
N LYS A 453 -1.41 -53.30 -12.31
CA LYS A 453 -0.78 -52.01 -12.04
C LYS A 453 -1.79 -50.85 -12.24
N GLU A 454 -2.61 -50.93 -13.32
CA GLU A 454 -3.62 -49.92 -13.64
C GLU A 454 -4.65 -49.74 -12.53
N ARG A 455 -5.08 -50.85 -11.92
CA ARG A 455 -6.01 -50.84 -10.80
C ARG A 455 -5.39 -50.18 -9.56
N LEU A 456 -4.12 -50.48 -9.27
CA LEU A 456 -3.38 -49.86 -8.16
C LEU A 456 -3.19 -48.36 -8.41
N ILE A 457 -2.75 -47.98 -9.61
CA ILE A 457 -2.63 -46.56 -10.02
C ILE A 457 -3.95 -45.86 -9.83
N SER A 458 -5.06 -46.44 -10.30
CA SER A 458 -6.39 -45.83 -10.16
C SER A 458 -6.82 -45.59 -8.70
N GLN A 459 -6.37 -46.45 -7.76
CA GLN A 459 -6.65 -46.26 -6.32
C GLN A 459 -5.74 -45.20 -5.70
N ILE A 460 -4.45 -45.21 -6.03
CA ILE A 460 -3.49 -44.24 -5.49
C ILE A 460 -3.80 -42.82 -5.98
N CYS A 461 -4.20 -42.66 -7.24
CA CYS A 461 -4.51 -41.36 -7.84
C CYS A 461 -5.89 -40.79 -7.42
N LYS A 462 -6.66 -41.41 -6.53
CA LYS A 462 -7.92 -40.87 -5.97
C LYS A 462 -7.66 -39.78 -4.94
N ILE A 463 -7.01 -38.69 -5.37
CA ILE A 463 -6.62 -37.53 -4.52
C ILE A 463 -7.23 -36.21 -4.98
N ASN A 464 -8.34 -36.26 -5.75
CA ASN A 464 -8.92 -35.06 -6.40
C ASN A 464 -9.28 -33.93 -5.43
N ASN A 465 -9.70 -34.27 -4.19
CA ASN A 465 -10.09 -33.31 -3.16
C ASN A 465 -8.95 -32.99 -2.18
N THR A 466 -7.70 -33.26 -2.56
CA THR A 466 -6.51 -32.93 -1.77
C THR A 466 -5.67 -31.87 -2.47
N PRO A 467 -4.81 -31.12 -1.74
CA PRO A 467 -3.92 -30.12 -2.36
C PRO A 467 -2.72 -30.76 -3.09
N TYR A 468 -2.81 -32.02 -3.46
CA TYR A 468 -1.75 -32.79 -4.08
C TYR A 468 -2.13 -33.34 -5.45
N ASN A 469 -1.12 -33.53 -6.31
CA ASN A 469 -1.24 -34.23 -7.57
C ASN A 469 -0.01 -35.12 -7.78
N PHE A 470 -0.20 -36.40 -8.15
CA PHE A 470 0.90 -37.26 -8.51
C PHE A 470 1.26 -37.10 -9.98
N GLU A 471 2.50 -36.59 -10.25
CA GLU A 471 3.04 -36.50 -11.62
C GLU A 471 3.64 -37.80 -12.06
N ASN A 472 4.35 -38.50 -11.16
CA ASN A 472 4.98 -39.79 -11.44
C ASN A 472 4.49 -40.83 -10.44
N VAL A 473 3.96 -41.95 -10.94
CA VAL A 473 3.52 -43.09 -10.13
C VAL A 473 4.24 -44.32 -10.61
N ASN A 474 5.13 -44.83 -9.78
CA ASN A 474 5.87 -46.06 -10.07
C ASN A 474 5.37 -47.19 -9.16
N ILE A 475 4.97 -48.34 -9.77
CA ILE A 475 4.47 -49.49 -9.01
C ILE A 475 5.32 -50.71 -9.36
N GLU A 476 6.01 -51.23 -8.35
CA GLU A 476 6.66 -52.53 -8.38
C GLU A 476 5.63 -53.59 -7.91
N LEU A 477 5.10 -54.36 -8.85
CA LEU A 477 4.09 -55.38 -8.59
C LEU A 477 4.68 -56.76 -8.96
N GLY A 478 4.71 -57.68 -7.96
CA GLY A 478 5.09 -59.06 -8.18
C GLY A 478 4.07 -59.81 -9.05
N GLU A 479 4.46 -60.90 -9.64
CA GLU A 479 3.64 -61.70 -10.55
C GLU A 479 2.50 -62.43 -9.81
N ASN A 480 1.32 -62.49 -10.42
CA ASN A 480 0.15 -63.25 -9.99
C ASN A 480 -0.28 -63.00 -8.53
N LEU A 481 -0.31 -61.74 -8.11
CA LEU A 481 -0.66 -61.35 -6.72
C LEU A 481 -2.11 -60.91 -6.59
N TYR A 482 -2.71 -61.23 -5.40
CA TYR A 482 -3.99 -60.70 -4.93
C TYR A 482 -3.74 -59.77 -3.74
N VAL A 483 -4.44 -58.64 -3.72
CA VAL A 483 -4.42 -57.71 -2.59
C VAL A 483 -5.76 -57.84 -1.81
N PRO A 484 -5.72 -58.32 -0.55
CA PRO A 484 -6.92 -58.64 0.21
C PRO A 484 -7.83 -57.46 0.52
N SER A 485 -7.29 -56.26 0.54
CA SER A 485 -8.06 -55.05 0.94
C SER A 485 -7.74 -53.83 0.06
N ILE A 486 -8.67 -53.46 -0.78
CA ILE A 486 -8.60 -52.17 -1.54
C ILE A 486 -8.82 -50.97 -0.60
N SER A 487 -9.67 -51.11 0.43
CA SER A 487 -9.87 -50.07 1.44
C SER A 487 -8.58 -49.79 2.22
N GLY A 488 -7.77 -50.82 2.47
CA GLY A 488 -6.47 -50.64 3.11
C GLY A 488 -5.44 -49.88 2.25
N ILE A 489 -5.47 -50.05 0.91
CA ILE A 489 -4.64 -49.22 0.00
C ILE A 489 -5.05 -47.74 0.12
N ASN A 490 -6.36 -47.45 0.18
CA ASN A 490 -6.86 -46.08 0.34
C ASN A 490 -6.47 -45.51 1.72
N GLU A 491 -6.45 -46.34 2.76
CA GLU A 491 -5.99 -45.92 4.08
C GLU A 491 -4.50 -45.64 4.08
N LEU A 492 -3.66 -46.51 3.50
CA LEU A 492 -2.22 -46.30 3.34
C LEU A 492 -1.90 -45.00 2.61
N ARG A 493 -2.64 -44.72 1.54
CA ARG A 493 -2.51 -43.45 0.83
C ARG A 493 -2.85 -42.23 1.74
N ARG A 494 -3.95 -42.26 2.50
CA ARG A 494 -4.34 -41.19 3.42
C ARG A 494 -3.27 -40.95 4.48
N GLN A 495 -2.76 -42.01 5.07
CA GLN A 495 -1.71 -41.94 6.10
C GLN A 495 -0.41 -41.38 5.53
N ALA A 496 -0.02 -41.83 4.32
CA ALA A 496 1.19 -41.33 3.66
C ALA A 496 1.09 -39.81 3.33
N LEU A 497 -0.07 -39.36 2.84
CA LEU A 497 -0.30 -37.92 2.58
C LEU A 497 -0.34 -37.12 3.87
N ALA A 498 -0.95 -37.63 4.94
CA ALA A 498 -0.99 -36.94 6.25
C ALA A 498 0.42 -36.79 6.86
N GLN A 499 1.24 -37.86 6.83
CA GLN A 499 2.62 -37.77 7.31
C GLN A 499 3.49 -36.88 6.42
N TYR A 500 3.26 -36.89 5.09
CA TYR A 500 3.94 -35.96 4.20
C TYR A 500 3.61 -34.51 4.53
N GLU A 501 2.32 -34.19 4.76
CA GLU A 501 1.84 -32.86 5.14
C GLU A 501 2.44 -32.40 6.46
N GLU A 502 2.46 -33.26 7.49
CA GLU A 502 3.07 -32.96 8.79
C GLU A 502 4.57 -32.64 8.64
N LYS A 503 5.31 -33.49 7.86
CA LYS A 503 6.73 -33.26 7.60
C LYS A 503 6.97 -32.00 6.80
N LEU A 504 6.12 -31.69 5.81
CA LEU A 504 6.15 -30.46 5.04
C LEU A 504 5.94 -29.24 5.94
N ILE A 505 4.91 -29.26 6.80
CA ILE A 505 4.62 -28.18 7.75
C ILE A 505 5.79 -27.98 8.72
N SER A 506 6.38 -29.08 9.19
CA SER A 506 7.54 -29.03 10.11
C SER A 506 8.78 -28.45 9.44
N SER A 507 8.98 -28.67 8.14
CA SER A 507 10.17 -28.24 7.41
C SER A 507 10.32 -26.72 7.27
N PHE A 508 9.24 -25.94 7.30
CA PHE A 508 9.30 -24.49 7.21
C PHE A 508 9.13 -23.77 8.55
N ARG A 509 8.91 -24.50 9.66
CA ARG A 509 8.93 -23.94 11.00
C ARG A 509 10.37 -23.57 11.40
N ARG A 510 10.48 -22.50 12.17
CA ARG A 510 11.74 -21.96 12.64
C ARG A 510 11.67 -21.72 14.15
N LEU A 511 12.82 -21.68 14.81
CA LEU A 511 12.92 -21.32 16.23
C LEU A 511 13.66 -19.98 16.33
N SER A 512 13.25 -19.14 17.25
CA SER A 512 13.92 -17.89 17.53
C SER A 512 14.17 -17.70 19.02
N ASN A 513 15.43 -17.39 19.38
CA ASN A 513 15.85 -16.99 20.72
C ASN A 513 15.88 -15.47 20.89
N ALA A 514 15.35 -14.71 19.90
CA ALA A 514 15.32 -13.26 19.95
C ALA A 514 14.48 -12.77 21.15
N ASN A 515 15.11 -12.00 22.02
CA ASN A 515 14.47 -11.32 23.13
C ASN A 515 14.72 -9.82 22.98
N TYR A 516 13.64 -9.05 22.95
CA TYR A 516 13.73 -7.59 22.94
C TYR A 516 13.80 -7.06 24.36
N THR A 517 14.84 -6.27 24.63
CA THR A 517 14.97 -5.47 25.84
C THR A 517 15.16 -4.01 25.41
N GLU A 518 14.38 -3.13 26.00
CA GLU A 518 14.54 -1.71 25.75
C GLU A 518 15.83 -1.19 26.41
N ASN A 519 16.74 -0.63 25.60
CA ASN A 519 17.90 0.07 26.10
C ASN A 519 17.51 1.51 26.41
N ASN A 520 17.51 1.87 27.67
CA ASN A 520 17.22 3.23 28.14
C ASN A 520 18.53 3.97 28.44
N PRO A 521 19.13 4.70 27.48
CA PRO A 521 20.28 5.55 27.79
C PRO A 521 19.83 6.73 28.66
N ASN A 522 20.61 7.11 29.65
CA ASN A 522 20.34 8.30 30.46
C ASN A 522 20.50 9.55 29.60
N SER A 523 19.43 10.21 29.22
CA SER A 523 19.48 11.51 28.55
C SER A 523 19.53 12.66 29.54
N SER A 524 20.56 13.50 29.46
CA SER A 524 20.58 14.80 30.12
C SER A 524 20.11 15.87 29.15
N HIS A 525 18.93 16.43 29.37
CA HIS A 525 18.42 17.52 28.54
C HIS A 525 19.06 18.85 28.98
N LYS A 526 19.53 19.60 27.96
CA LYS A 526 20.02 20.97 28.09
C LYS A 526 18.87 21.93 27.76
N GLU A 527 19.13 23.23 27.92
CA GLU A 527 18.21 24.30 27.51
C GLU A 527 17.79 24.13 26.04
N THR A 528 16.45 24.13 25.77
CA THR A 528 15.89 23.98 24.42
C THR A 528 16.19 25.20 23.56
N LYS A 529 16.71 24.99 22.35
CA LYS A 529 17.08 26.03 21.37
C LYS A 529 16.04 26.12 20.24
N ILE A 530 16.01 27.26 19.54
CA ILE A 530 15.12 27.46 18.39
C ILE A 530 15.80 27.06 17.09
N SER A 531 15.11 26.23 16.31
CA SER A 531 15.37 26.02 14.88
C SER A 531 14.22 26.61 14.04
N LEU A 532 14.54 27.21 12.90
CA LEU A 532 13.61 27.95 12.07
C LEU A 532 13.65 27.44 10.63
N LEU A 533 12.53 26.93 10.12
CA LEU A 533 12.35 26.63 8.70
C LEU A 533 11.68 27.82 7.99
N LEU A 534 12.32 28.36 7.00
CA LEU A 534 11.80 29.39 6.10
C LEU A 534 11.29 28.69 4.82
N ASN A 535 10.04 28.18 4.82
CA ASN A 535 9.47 27.51 3.65
C ASN A 535 9.39 28.41 2.42
N THR A 536 9.16 29.71 2.64
CA THR A 536 9.16 30.74 1.61
C THR A 536 10.15 31.85 1.97
N LEU A 537 10.88 32.36 0.98
CA LEU A 537 11.74 33.53 1.13
C LEU A 537 11.14 34.71 0.37
N ASN A 538 11.16 35.87 0.99
CA ASN A 538 10.78 37.15 0.37
C ASN A 538 11.99 38.06 0.28
N LEU A 539 12.33 38.54 -0.92
CA LEU A 539 13.48 39.42 -1.17
C LEU A 539 13.39 40.77 -0.45
N SER A 540 12.17 41.22 -0.09
CA SER A 540 11.97 42.46 0.65
C SER A 540 12.20 42.35 2.16
N TYR A 541 12.41 41.15 2.69
CA TYR A 541 12.58 40.92 4.11
C TYR A 541 14.06 40.92 4.54
N ASN A 542 14.34 41.62 5.66
CA ASN A 542 15.66 41.59 6.27
C ASN A 542 15.78 40.49 7.31
N TYR A 543 16.10 39.28 6.89
CA TYR A 543 16.26 38.13 7.79
C TYR A 543 17.41 38.28 8.81
N LEU A 544 18.29 39.26 8.63
CA LEU A 544 19.33 39.61 9.62
C LEU A 544 18.75 40.20 10.92
N GLU A 545 17.49 40.61 10.94
CA GLU A 545 16.79 41.09 12.13
C GLU A 545 16.23 39.99 13.02
N LEU A 546 16.32 38.72 12.59
CA LEU A 546 15.91 37.57 13.40
C LEU A 546 16.79 37.43 14.64
N LYS A 547 16.14 37.17 15.80
CA LYS A 547 16.78 37.05 17.13
C LYS A 547 16.59 35.67 17.71
N ASN A 548 17.55 35.23 18.50
CA ASN A 548 17.48 33.98 19.29
C ASN A 548 17.24 32.70 18.45
N VAL A 549 17.69 32.69 17.21
CA VAL A 549 17.64 31.53 16.31
C VAL A 549 18.99 30.82 16.33
N SER A 550 18.98 29.52 16.62
CA SER A 550 20.19 28.67 16.64
C SER A 550 20.49 28.10 15.26
N LYS A 551 19.46 27.63 14.54
CA LYS A 551 19.56 26.99 13.22
C LYS A 551 18.53 27.58 12.26
N ILE A 552 18.91 27.79 11.00
CA ILE A 552 18.00 28.18 9.92
C ILE A 552 18.00 27.10 8.84
N TYR A 553 16.80 26.66 8.44
CA TYR A 553 16.59 25.72 7.37
C TYR A 553 16.02 26.44 6.15
N ILE A 554 16.68 26.28 4.99
CA ILE A 554 16.26 26.94 3.74
C ILE A 554 16.12 25.87 2.65
N PRO A 555 14.96 25.83 1.93
CA PRO A 555 14.75 24.87 0.86
C PRO A 555 15.78 24.99 -0.26
N PHE A 556 16.27 23.86 -0.76
CA PHE A 556 17.29 23.75 -1.80
C PHE A 556 17.00 24.64 -3.02
N LYS A 557 15.73 24.79 -3.42
CA LYS A 557 15.31 25.60 -4.58
C LYS A 557 15.77 27.04 -4.54
N TYR A 558 15.96 27.63 -3.37
CA TYR A 558 16.43 29.01 -3.26
C TYR A 558 17.92 29.16 -3.55
N PHE A 559 18.73 28.14 -3.27
CA PHE A 559 20.19 28.17 -3.54
C PHE A 559 20.52 28.10 -5.02
N ILE A 560 19.62 27.54 -5.86
CA ILE A 560 19.78 27.52 -7.32
C ILE A 560 19.17 28.74 -8.01
N ASN A 561 18.38 29.55 -7.28
CA ASN A 561 17.79 30.79 -7.84
C ASN A 561 18.72 31.98 -7.60
N LYS A 562 19.30 32.49 -8.66
CA LYS A 562 20.27 33.59 -8.63
C LYS A 562 19.76 34.85 -7.95
N SER A 563 18.44 35.14 -8.00
CA SER A 563 17.83 36.31 -7.36
C SER A 563 18.03 36.35 -5.85
N PHE A 564 18.13 35.20 -5.20
CA PHE A 564 18.32 35.07 -3.74
C PHE A 564 19.79 35.05 -3.30
N SER A 565 20.76 35.11 -4.27
CA SER A 565 22.18 34.88 -3.95
C SER A 565 22.73 35.82 -2.88
N HIS A 566 22.43 37.12 -2.97
CA HIS A 566 22.92 38.12 -2.00
C HIS A 566 22.30 37.93 -0.61
N LEU A 567 21.01 37.70 -0.56
CA LEU A 567 20.29 37.43 0.68
C LEU A 567 20.85 36.18 1.36
N LEU A 568 21.03 35.08 0.63
CA LEU A 568 21.56 33.83 1.13
C LEU A 568 22.99 33.95 1.66
N LEU A 569 23.88 34.73 0.99
CA LEU A 569 25.23 34.98 1.47
C LEU A 569 25.20 35.61 2.89
N ASN A 570 24.38 36.63 3.08
CA ASN A 570 24.27 37.33 4.36
C ASN A 570 23.68 36.43 5.45
N VAL A 571 22.62 35.65 5.14
CA VAL A 571 21.98 34.74 6.10
C VAL A 571 22.94 33.63 6.51
N CYS A 572 23.66 32.99 5.55
CA CYS A 572 24.62 31.92 5.82
C CYS A 572 25.87 32.39 6.60
N GLN A 573 26.21 33.69 6.54
CA GLN A 573 27.29 34.27 7.34
C GLN A 573 26.89 34.48 8.81
N LYS A 574 25.63 34.85 9.03
CA LYS A 574 25.13 35.18 10.38
C LYS A 574 24.65 33.95 11.16
N PHE A 575 24.02 32.99 10.50
CA PHE A 575 23.34 31.86 11.15
C PHE A 575 23.91 30.52 10.72
N ASP A 576 23.83 29.52 11.61
CA ASP A 576 24.04 28.11 11.25
C ASP A 576 22.94 27.68 10.27
N THR A 577 23.28 27.69 8.99
CA THR A 577 22.31 27.44 7.89
C THR A 577 22.42 26.04 7.36
N TYR A 578 21.28 25.39 7.20
CA TYR A 578 21.13 24.03 6.67
C TYR A 578 20.30 24.05 5.39
N ILE A 579 20.73 23.28 4.42
CA ILE A 579 19.92 23.07 3.20
C ILE A 579 18.79 22.10 3.50
N TYR A 580 17.53 22.57 3.39
CA TYR A 580 16.36 21.72 3.53
C TYR A 580 16.13 20.97 2.21
N MET A 581 16.38 19.64 2.24
CA MET A 581 16.27 18.78 1.07
C MET A 581 14.81 18.56 0.69
N PRO A 582 14.49 18.46 -0.61
CA PRO A 582 13.14 18.19 -1.06
C PRO A 582 12.60 16.87 -0.50
N ILE A 583 11.29 16.84 -0.19
CA ILE A 583 10.61 15.62 0.30
C ILE A 583 10.60 14.56 -0.81
N ILE A 584 10.31 14.97 -2.02
CA ILE A 584 10.26 14.12 -3.21
C ILE A 584 11.35 14.53 -4.18
N ILE A 585 12.22 13.57 -4.54
CA ILE A 585 13.34 13.78 -5.46
C ILE A 585 13.23 12.77 -6.59
N ARG A 586 12.63 13.18 -7.72
CA ARG A 586 12.56 12.35 -8.94
C ARG A 586 13.79 12.60 -9.81
N ASN A 587 13.99 11.77 -10.83
CA ASN A 587 15.22 11.71 -11.64
C ASN A 587 15.74 13.08 -12.12
N ASN A 588 14.86 13.96 -12.64
CA ASN A 588 15.27 15.28 -13.10
C ASN A 588 15.74 16.17 -11.96
N TYR A 589 15.06 16.12 -10.83
CA TYR A 589 15.43 16.91 -9.67
C TYR A 589 16.71 16.38 -9.00
N ASN A 590 16.88 15.06 -8.98
CA ASN A 590 18.12 14.42 -8.50
C ASN A 590 19.35 14.92 -9.29
N ARG A 591 19.23 14.95 -10.63
CA ARG A 591 20.29 15.48 -11.51
C ARG A 591 20.58 16.96 -11.24
N LEU A 592 19.51 17.75 -11.02
CA LEU A 592 19.64 19.17 -10.68
C LEU A 592 20.38 19.36 -9.34
N ILE A 593 20.09 18.56 -8.33
CA ILE A 593 20.78 18.60 -7.04
C ILE A 593 22.26 18.24 -7.23
N LYS A 594 22.57 17.10 -7.83
CA LYS A 594 23.97 16.64 -8.06
C LYS A 594 24.81 17.67 -8.79
N ASN A 595 24.27 18.31 -9.80
CA ASN A 595 25.00 19.30 -10.61
C ASN A 595 25.26 20.63 -9.89
N ASN A 596 24.38 21.05 -8.98
CA ASN A 596 24.49 22.37 -8.34
C ASN A 596 25.09 22.31 -6.93
N LEU A 597 25.00 21.17 -6.24
CA LEU A 597 25.41 21.05 -4.84
C LEU A 597 26.88 21.44 -4.61
N PRO A 598 27.88 21.01 -5.41
CA PRO A 598 29.27 21.41 -5.21
C PRO A 598 29.46 22.94 -5.29
N THR A 599 28.82 23.59 -6.25
CA THR A 599 28.87 25.03 -6.41
C THR A 599 28.22 25.77 -5.23
N ILE A 600 27.09 25.26 -4.72
CA ILE A 600 26.40 25.81 -3.55
C ILE A 600 27.29 25.72 -2.33
N LEU A 601 27.89 24.57 -2.06
CA LEU A 601 28.75 24.36 -0.91
C LEU A 601 30.06 25.16 -0.97
N GLY A 602 30.60 25.38 -2.16
CA GLY A 602 31.76 26.26 -2.37
C GLY A 602 31.46 27.75 -2.20
N LYS A 603 30.19 28.16 -2.39
CA LYS A 603 29.77 29.57 -2.36
C LYS A 603 29.22 30.01 -0.99
N TYR A 604 28.47 29.15 -0.32
CA TYR A 604 27.73 29.48 0.91
C TYR A 604 28.30 28.72 2.11
N LYS A 605 28.36 29.36 3.28
CA LYS A 605 28.76 28.74 4.53
C LYS A 605 27.59 27.87 5.04
N ILE A 606 27.54 26.62 4.59
CA ILE A 606 26.52 25.65 4.96
C ILE A 606 27.03 24.77 6.11
N LYS A 607 26.20 24.58 7.14
CA LYS A 607 26.50 23.73 8.30
C LYS A 607 26.13 22.27 8.08
N GLY A 608 25.06 22.02 7.31
CA GLY A 608 24.57 20.68 7.08
C GLY A 608 23.29 20.64 6.24
N PHE A 609 22.60 19.50 6.34
CA PHE A 609 21.39 19.20 5.54
C PHE A 609 20.26 18.72 6.44
N VAL A 610 19.02 19.16 6.13
CA VAL A 610 17.80 18.59 6.64
C VAL A 610 17.32 17.58 5.63
N LEU A 611 17.46 16.29 5.93
CA LEU A 611 17.10 15.16 5.08
C LEU A 611 15.58 14.93 5.14
N SER A 612 14.92 14.74 4.01
CA SER A 612 13.46 14.61 3.94
C SER A 612 12.97 13.27 3.40
N ASN A 613 13.88 12.39 2.94
CA ASN A 613 13.58 11.01 2.52
C ASN A 613 14.81 10.13 2.68
N ILE A 614 14.57 8.81 2.72
CA ILE A 614 15.63 7.82 2.96
C ILE A 614 16.74 7.84 1.91
N GLY A 615 16.43 8.21 0.67
CA GLY A 615 17.42 8.30 -0.43
C GLY A 615 18.42 9.43 -0.26
N ASN A 616 18.15 10.40 0.63
CA ASN A 616 19.11 11.46 0.89
C ASN A 616 20.44 10.94 1.49
N PHE A 617 20.43 9.82 2.21
CA PHE A 617 21.65 9.22 2.73
C PHE A 617 22.60 8.75 1.62
N GLU A 618 22.07 8.13 0.57
CA GLU A 618 22.88 7.73 -0.60
C GLU A 618 23.24 8.93 -1.48
N LEU A 619 22.31 9.88 -1.66
CA LEU A 619 22.53 11.09 -2.45
C LEU A 619 23.68 11.95 -1.88
N LEU A 620 23.80 12.00 -0.55
CA LEU A 620 24.75 12.83 0.19
C LEU A 620 25.90 12.01 0.81
N LYS A 621 26.16 10.80 0.35
CA LYS A 621 27.16 9.89 0.92
C LYS A 621 28.58 10.44 0.91
N ASP A 622 28.89 11.34 -0.04
CA ASP A 622 30.20 11.99 -0.16
C ASP A 622 30.34 13.25 0.71
N TYR A 623 29.26 13.64 1.44
CA TYR A 623 29.21 14.85 2.27
C TYR A 623 29.02 14.53 3.76
N LYS A 624 29.61 13.42 4.25
CA LYS A 624 29.45 12.93 5.64
C LYS A 624 30.03 13.84 6.72
N ASP A 625 30.89 14.78 6.34
CA ASP A 625 31.46 15.78 7.26
C ASP A 625 30.48 16.89 7.64
N TYR A 626 29.35 16.99 6.92
CA TYR A 626 28.27 17.91 7.23
C TYR A 626 27.30 17.30 8.26
N GLU A 627 26.67 18.17 9.07
CA GLU A 627 25.62 17.71 9.99
C GLU A 627 24.37 17.27 9.23
N PHE A 628 23.83 16.12 9.62
CA PHE A 628 22.55 15.61 9.09
C PHE A 628 21.45 15.73 10.13
N ILE A 629 20.28 16.25 9.72
CA ILE A 629 19.05 16.35 10.50
C ILE A 629 17.98 15.53 9.76
N CYS A 630 17.44 14.47 10.36
CA CYS A 630 16.29 13.77 9.79
C CYS A 630 15.02 14.56 10.06
N ASN A 631 14.27 14.89 9.00
CA ASN A 631 13.02 15.62 9.08
C ASN A 631 11.88 14.72 9.60
N TYR A 632 10.77 15.30 10.03
CA TYR A 632 9.53 14.58 10.44
C TYR A 632 9.01 13.60 9.39
N THR A 633 9.33 13.79 8.12
CA THR A 633 8.95 12.94 6.99
C THR A 633 9.53 11.52 7.05
N PHE A 634 10.51 11.29 7.91
CA PHE A 634 11.00 9.94 8.24
C PHE A 634 10.03 9.17 9.13
N ASN A 635 8.94 9.80 9.61
CA ASN A 635 7.90 9.17 10.42
C ASN A 635 8.47 8.47 11.66
N ILE A 636 9.21 9.20 12.49
CA ILE A 636 9.94 8.65 13.64
C ILE A 636 9.01 8.60 14.86
N PHE A 637 8.74 7.38 15.35
CA PHE A 637 7.80 7.07 16.42
C PHE A 637 8.43 6.40 17.65
N ASN A 638 9.69 5.93 17.53
CA ASN A 638 10.33 5.15 18.58
C ASN A 638 11.86 5.30 18.61
N ASN A 639 12.44 4.93 19.75
CA ASN A 639 13.87 4.97 20.01
C ASN A 639 14.68 4.04 19.08
N LEU A 640 14.10 2.90 18.72
CA LEU A 640 14.77 1.91 17.89
C LEU A 640 15.03 2.49 16.48
N THR A 641 14.06 3.21 15.91
CA THR A 641 14.21 3.93 14.63
C THR A 641 15.28 5.02 14.73
N ILE A 642 15.30 5.80 15.82
CA ILE A 642 16.31 6.84 16.03
C ILE A 642 17.73 6.25 15.98
N ASN A 643 17.95 5.12 16.63
CA ASN A 643 19.26 4.48 16.72
C ASN A 643 19.79 3.97 15.36
N GLU A 644 18.91 3.60 14.46
CA GLU A 644 19.28 3.09 13.12
C GLU A 644 19.56 4.22 12.09
N LEU A 645 19.18 5.47 12.36
CA LEU A 645 19.37 6.58 11.43
C LEU A 645 20.73 7.25 11.63
N PRO A 646 21.58 7.38 10.61
CA PRO A 646 22.90 8.03 10.73
C PRO A 646 22.77 9.56 10.63
N ALA A 647 22.13 10.19 11.62
CA ALA A 647 21.90 11.62 11.69
C ALA A 647 22.23 12.18 13.08
N ASN A 648 22.59 13.45 13.16
CA ASN A 648 22.97 14.16 14.38
C ASN A 648 21.75 14.63 15.19
N THR A 649 20.71 15.06 14.47
CA THR A 649 19.45 15.55 15.05
C THR A 649 18.27 14.85 14.38
N ILE A 650 17.23 14.57 15.15
CA ILE A 650 16.04 13.84 14.69
C ILE A 650 14.81 14.70 14.98
N THR A 651 14.05 15.06 13.95
CA THR A 651 12.76 15.71 14.10
C THR A 651 11.68 14.63 14.31
N LEU A 652 11.06 14.64 15.48
CA LEU A 652 10.02 13.70 15.87
C LEU A 652 8.72 13.91 15.06
N SER A 653 7.92 12.86 14.90
CA SER A 653 6.68 12.95 14.14
C SER A 653 5.66 13.87 14.79
N PRO A 654 4.97 14.75 14.02
CA PRO A 654 3.89 15.59 14.55
C PRO A 654 2.60 14.80 14.89
N GLU A 655 2.57 13.49 14.61
CA GLU A 655 1.48 12.61 15.01
C GLU A 655 1.61 12.13 16.47
N LEU A 656 2.76 12.28 17.12
CA LEU A 656 2.98 11.87 18.51
C LEU A 656 2.26 12.79 19.49
N ASN A 657 1.69 12.21 20.54
CA ASN A 657 1.08 12.96 21.63
C ASN A 657 2.08 13.27 22.75
N LYS A 658 1.66 14.05 23.74
CA LYS A 658 2.51 14.49 24.88
C LYS A 658 3.09 13.31 25.68
N THR A 659 2.31 12.24 25.84
CA THR A 659 2.75 11.04 26.58
C THR A 659 3.79 10.28 25.77
N ASP A 660 3.56 10.08 24.47
CA ASP A 660 4.51 9.44 23.56
C ASP A 660 5.85 10.19 23.56
N LEU A 661 5.81 11.53 23.47
CA LEU A 661 7.01 12.39 23.43
C LEU A 661 7.83 12.31 24.72
N LYS A 662 7.22 12.16 25.89
CA LYS A 662 7.91 11.97 27.17
C LYS A 662 8.67 10.64 27.26
N ASN A 663 8.26 9.65 26.48
CA ASN A 663 8.85 8.31 26.49
C ASN A 663 10.08 8.18 25.56
N PHE A 664 10.49 9.28 24.90
CA PHE A 664 11.72 9.25 24.12
C PHE A 664 12.96 9.37 25.03
N ASN A 665 13.87 8.43 24.82
CA ASN A 665 15.13 8.39 25.53
C ASN A 665 16.26 8.01 24.55
N THR A 666 17.08 8.96 24.15
CA THR A 666 18.10 8.80 23.10
C THR A 666 19.32 9.69 23.37
N ASN A 667 20.49 9.25 22.92
CA ASN A 667 21.73 10.03 22.93
C ASN A 667 21.83 11.03 21.77
N LYS A 668 20.89 10.97 20.80
CA LYS A 668 20.83 11.92 19.68
C LYS A 668 20.03 13.15 20.06
N LYS A 669 20.33 14.27 19.43
CA LYS A 669 19.54 15.49 19.59
C LYS A 669 18.15 15.30 18.99
N THR A 670 17.15 15.75 19.72
CA THR A 670 15.75 15.69 19.29
C THR A 670 15.19 17.07 18.96
N GLU A 671 14.36 17.12 17.94
CA GLU A 671 13.66 18.32 17.47
C GLU A 671 12.16 18.06 17.39
N LEU A 672 11.33 19.02 17.80
CA LEU A 672 9.88 18.97 17.70
C LEU A 672 9.35 20.20 16.97
N ILE A 673 8.47 20.03 15.99
CA ILE A 673 7.77 21.16 15.34
C ILE A 673 6.71 21.66 16.32
N VAL A 674 6.95 22.86 16.87
CA VAL A 674 6.05 23.47 17.90
C VAL A 674 5.20 24.58 17.33
N TYR A 675 5.56 25.13 16.17
CA TYR A 675 4.78 26.15 15.47
C TYR A 675 4.84 25.95 13.95
N GLY A 676 3.70 26.17 13.27
CA GLY A 676 3.61 26.27 11.82
C GLY A 676 2.42 25.55 11.21
N ARG A 677 2.15 25.80 9.94
CA ARG A 677 1.12 25.06 9.20
C ARG A 677 1.67 23.70 8.79
N THR A 678 1.15 22.64 9.41
CA THR A 678 1.59 21.28 9.08
C THR A 678 1.22 20.93 7.64
N PRO A 679 2.18 20.47 6.80
CA PRO A 679 1.88 19.86 5.52
C PRO A 679 1.04 18.59 5.72
N LEU A 680 -0.19 18.57 5.20
CA LEU A 680 -1.11 17.44 5.34
C LEU A 680 -0.93 16.38 4.27
N MET A 681 -0.50 16.79 3.07
CA MET A 681 -0.43 15.92 1.90
C MET A 681 0.60 16.44 0.90
N ASN A 682 1.40 15.51 0.35
CA ASN A 682 2.28 15.76 -0.79
C ASN A 682 1.82 14.88 -1.95
N SER A 683 1.34 15.49 -3.03
CA SER A 683 0.77 14.80 -4.17
C SER A 683 1.53 15.08 -5.46
N ASN A 684 1.71 14.05 -6.29
CA ASN A 684 2.22 14.21 -7.66
C ASN A 684 1.14 14.78 -8.61
N TYR A 685 -0.10 14.89 -8.15
CA TYR A 685 -1.20 15.45 -8.92
C TYR A 685 -1.29 16.95 -8.73
N CYS A 686 -1.20 17.71 -9.86
CA CYS A 686 -1.39 19.14 -9.84
C CYS A 686 -2.87 19.49 -9.96
N LEU A 687 -3.48 20.01 -8.89
CA LEU A 687 -4.87 20.46 -8.87
C LEU A 687 -5.15 21.56 -9.90
N LEU A 688 -4.19 22.48 -10.10
CA LEU A 688 -4.30 23.58 -11.06
C LEU A 688 -4.20 23.07 -12.50
N GLY A 689 -3.39 22.06 -12.75
CA GLY A 689 -3.15 21.47 -14.05
C GLY A 689 -4.35 20.78 -14.69
N LYS A 690 -5.37 20.41 -13.88
CA LYS A 690 -6.60 19.84 -14.40
C LYS A 690 -7.35 20.79 -15.33
N SER A 691 -7.44 22.06 -14.96
CA SER A 691 -8.11 23.11 -15.76
C SER A 691 -7.22 23.67 -16.87
N ASN A 692 -5.90 23.58 -16.72
CA ASN A 692 -4.92 24.30 -17.51
C ASN A 692 -3.96 23.45 -18.35
N LYS A 693 -4.31 22.17 -18.60
CA LYS A 693 -3.51 21.28 -19.44
C LYS A 693 -2.02 21.20 -19.03
N CYS A 694 -1.70 21.21 -17.70
CA CYS A 694 -0.37 20.88 -17.17
C CYS A 694 0.15 19.63 -17.85
N TYR A 695 1.35 19.25 -17.79
CA TYR A 695 2.03 18.10 -18.41
C TYR A 695 2.19 18.13 -19.94
N SER A 696 1.21 18.55 -20.73
CA SER A 696 1.37 18.69 -22.18
C SER A 696 1.50 20.16 -22.61
N GLU A 697 0.77 21.04 -21.93
CA GLU A 697 0.69 22.46 -22.24
C GLU A 697 0.47 23.24 -20.93
N CYS A 698 1.49 23.25 -20.06
CA CYS A 698 1.41 23.93 -18.77
C CYS A 698 1.52 25.47 -18.99
N ASP A 699 0.53 26.18 -18.47
CA ASP A 699 0.55 27.67 -18.45
C ASP A 699 1.28 28.27 -17.24
N HIS A 700 1.90 27.41 -16.41
CA HIS A 700 2.67 27.77 -15.22
C HIS A 700 1.93 28.67 -14.21
N LYS A 701 0.62 28.52 -14.06
CA LYS A 701 -0.16 29.25 -13.03
C LYS A 701 0.41 29.12 -11.62
N CYS A 702 1.14 28.03 -11.33
CA CYS A 702 1.86 27.84 -10.09
C CYS A 702 2.94 28.91 -9.82
N ASN A 703 3.39 29.65 -10.84
CA ASN A 703 4.34 30.75 -10.71
C ASN A 703 3.64 32.10 -10.46
N SER A 704 2.31 32.16 -10.47
CA SER A 704 1.55 33.36 -10.18
C SER A 704 1.65 33.75 -8.70
N THR A 705 1.37 35.00 -8.37
CA THR A 705 1.26 35.50 -7.00
C THR A 705 -0.07 35.12 -6.34
N ASN A 706 -0.97 34.45 -7.06
CA ASN A 706 -2.30 34.07 -6.58
C ASN A 706 -2.19 32.99 -5.48
N LYS A 707 -3.11 33.10 -4.54
CA LYS A 707 -3.23 32.12 -3.44
C LYS A 707 -4.31 31.10 -3.78
N TYR A 708 -3.98 29.81 -3.60
CA TYR A 708 -4.88 28.70 -3.89
C TYR A 708 -5.28 27.97 -2.60
N TYR A 709 -6.56 27.60 -2.52
CA TYR A 709 -7.11 26.91 -1.36
C TYR A 709 -8.08 25.79 -1.77
N LEU A 710 -8.11 24.70 -0.99
CA LEU A 710 -9.23 23.78 -0.96
C LEU A 710 -10.15 24.18 0.19
N LYS A 711 -11.43 24.35 -0.10
CA LYS A 711 -12.46 24.61 0.89
C LYS A 711 -13.29 23.33 1.08
N ASP A 712 -13.41 22.88 2.32
CA ASP A 712 -14.25 21.74 2.66
C ASP A 712 -15.71 22.14 2.90
N ARG A 713 -16.58 21.15 3.15
CA ARG A 713 -18.01 21.32 3.44
C ARG A 713 -18.31 22.12 4.72
N LEU A 714 -17.33 22.27 5.61
CA LEU A 714 -17.43 23.02 6.85
C LEU A 714 -16.86 24.43 6.72
N GLY A 715 -16.37 24.81 5.54
CA GLY A 715 -15.79 26.11 5.26
C GLY A 715 -14.33 26.27 5.62
N PHE A 716 -13.63 25.23 6.06
CA PHE A 716 -12.19 25.30 6.33
C PHE A 716 -11.39 25.43 5.04
N LEU A 717 -10.41 26.34 5.06
CA LEU A 717 -9.55 26.67 3.92
C LEU A 717 -8.17 26.03 4.10
N PHE A 718 -7.84 25.06 3.26
CA PHE A 718 -6.55 24.37 3.23
C PHE A 718 -5.66 25.01 2.15
N ARG A 719 -4.56 25.64 2.55
CA ARG A 719 -3.63 26.29 1.64
C ARG A 719 -2.99 25.27 0.69
N ILE A 720 -2.98 25.56 -0.62
CA ILE A 720 -2.32 24.76 -1.64
C ILE A 720 -1.07 25.49 -2.10
N ILE A 721 0.08 24.82 -2.12
CA ILE A 721 1.32 25.32 -2.69
C ILE A 721 1.83 24.29 -3.70
N PRO A 722 1.73 24.59 -4.99
CA PRO A 722 2.36 23.79 -6.02
C PRO A 722 3.86 24.13 -6.10
N ASP A 723 4.68 23.11 -6.37
CA ASP A 723 6.12 23.26 -6.63
C ASP A 723 6.42 22.68 -8.01
N ASN A 724 6.75 23.57 -8.97
CA ASN A 724 6.98 23.18 -10.35
C ASN A 724 8.37 22.56 -10.60
N ILE A 725 9.29 22.68 -9.63
CA ILE A 725 10.61 22.05 -9.70
C ILE A 725 10.52 20.61 -9.26
N GLN A 726 9.88 20.37 -8.11
CA GLN A 726 9.60 19.02 -7.61
C GLN A 726 8.45 18.33 -8.37
N THR A 727 7.61 19.09 -9.09
CA THR A 727 6.37 18.62 -9.72
C THR A 727 5.39 17.99 -8.72
N ILE A 728 5.27 18.59 -7.54
CA ILE A 728 4.33 18.19 -6.49
C ILE A 728 3.41 19.33 -6.09
N THR A 729 2.30 18.98 -5.48
CA THR A 729 1.38 19.89 -4.81
C THR A 729 1.34 19.53 -3.33
N THR A 730 1.67 20.50 -2.46
CA THR A 730 1.54 20.38 -1.02
C THR A 730 0.26 21.06 -0.54
N ILE A 731 -0.53 20.34 0.26
CA ILE A 731 -1.73 20.88 0.92
C ILE A 731 -1.40 21.05 2.40
N TYR A 732 -1.56 22.28 2.90
CA TYR A 732 -1.29 22.64 4.30
C TYR A 732 -2.56 22.67 5.15
N ASN A 733 -2.41 22.47 6.45
CA ASN A 733 -3.51 22.54 7.39
C ASN A 733 -4.17 23.93 7.37
N SER A 734 -5.49 23.95 7.55
CA SER A 734 -6.27 25.19 7.68
C SER A 734 -5.91 26.00 8.92
N LYS A 735 -5.48 25.32 9.99
CA LYS A 735 -5.03 25.93 11.24
C LYS A 735 -3.52 25.81 11.42
N ILE A 736 -2.94 26.74 12.14
CA ILE A 736 -1.53 26.76 12.52
C ILE A 736 -1.35 25.87 13.75
N THR A 737 -0.45 24.93 13.69
CA THR A 737 -0.04 24.15 14.86
C THR A 737 0.68 25.04 15.85
N SER A 738 0.30 25.02 17.12
CA SER A 738 0.97 25.69 18.22
C SER A 738 0.91 24.81 19.48
N ILE A 739 2.08 24.41 20.00
CA ILE A 739 2.23 23.38 21.02
C ILE A 739 3.01 23.96 22.19
N GLU A 740 2.55 23.69 23.42
CA GLU A 740 3.31 23.89 24.64
C GLU A 740 4.23 22.70 24.86
N TYR A 741 5.55 22.96 24.85
CA TYR A 741 6.55 21.89 24.93
C TYR A 741 7.35 21.88 26.24
N ASP A 742 7.01 22.74 27.19
CA ASP A 742 7.66 22.76 28.49
C ASP A 742 7.60 21.40 29.18
N GLY A 743 8.76 20.96 29.73
CA GLY A 743 8.92 19.66 30.35
C GLY A 743 8.99 18.46 29.38
N LEU A 744 9.14 18.68 28.06
CA LEU A 744 9.45 17.63 27.10
C LEU A 744 10.96 17.45 26.90
N PRO A 745 11.42 16.21 26.64
CA PRO A 745 12.83 15.91 26.42
C PRO A 745 13.25 16.25 24.99
N ILE A 746 13.29 17.55 24.63
CA ILE A 746 13.67 18.01 23.29
C ILE A 746 14.81 19.03 23.35
N ASP A 747 15.76 18.95 22.41
CA ASP A 747 16.88 19.87 22.29
C ASP A 747 16.53 21.10 21.42
N PHE A 748 15.61 20.94 20.45
CA PHE A 748 15.21 22.00 19.56
C PHE A 748 13.67 22.12 19.46
N ALA A 749 13.17 23.33 19.63
CA ALA A 749 11.80 23.72 19.28
C ALA A 749 11.81 24.32 17.88
N ARG A 750 11.20 23.62 16.93
CA ARG A 750 11.21 24.02 15.52
C ARG A 750 9.98 24.86 15.18
N ILE A 751 10.24 25.98 14.50
CA ILE A 751 9.24 26.92 14.00
C ILE A 751 9.25 26.83 12.47
N ASP A 752 8.12 26.47 11.86
CA ASP A 752 7.97 26.38 10.40
C ASP A 752 7.19 27.60 9.87
N ILE A 753 7.89 28.52 9.20
CA ILE A 753 7.35 29.76 8.67
C ILE A 753 6.87 29.55 7.22
N LEU A 754 5.70 30.09 6.89
CA LEU A 754 5.13 30.02 5.55
C LEU A 754 4.85 31.42 4.94
N ASP A 755 4.04 32.24 5.61
CA ASP A 755 3.59 33.54 5.08
C ASP A 755 3.89 34.71 6.05
N GLU A 756 4.48 34.44 7.24
CA GLU A 756 4.72 35.41 8.31
C GLU A 756 5.84 36.40 7.96
N ASN A 757 5.69 37.67 8.35
CA ASN A 757 6.71 38.70 8.20
C ASN A 757 7.75 38.68 9.36
N ILE A 758 8.85 39.44 9.25
CA ILE A 758 9.97 39.43 10.20
C ILE A 758 9.55 39.81 11.64
N SER A 759 8.64 40.78 11.79
CA SER A 759 8.12 41.16 13.12
C SER A 759 7.32 40.04 13.74
N GLU A 760 6.39 39.45 12.97
CA GLU A 760 5.58 38.29 13.40
C GLU A 760 6.47 37.09 13.78
N ILE A 761 7.52 36.81 12.99
CA ILE A 761 8.47 35.73 13.30
C ILE A 761 9.18 35.99 14.65
N ASN A 762 9.65 37.19 14.91
CA ASN A 762 10.31 37.53 16.17
C ASN A 762 9.35 37.42 17.37
N ASP A 763 8.08 37.81 17.22
CA ASP A 763 7.06 37.67 18.28
C ASP A 763 6.72 36.20 18.56
N ILE A 764 6.64 35.38 17.50
CA ILE A 764 6.46 33.92 17.62
C ILE A 764 7.66 33.31 18.36
N ILE A 765 8.89 33.63 17.96
CA ILE A 765 10.11 33.14 18.61
C ILE A 765 10.11 33.51 20.08
N LYS A 766 9.78 34.75 20.42
CA LYS A 766 9.71 35.24 21.81
C LYS A 766 8.73 34.43 22.64
N THR A 767 7.55 34.10 22.10
CA THR A 767 6.54 33.27 22.80
C THR A 767 7.01 31.84 22.94
N VAL A 768 7.53 31.24 21.86
CA VAL A 768 8.01 29.85 21.87
C VAL A 768 9.18 29.65 22.85
N LEU A 769 10.10 30.61 22.98
CA LEU A 769 11.21 30.58 23.95
C LEU A 769 10.75 30.44 25.41
N THR A 770 9.53 30.84 25.74
CA THR A 770 8.95 30.64 27.09
C THR A 770 8.41 29.23 27.31
N GLY A 771 8.51 28.33 26.35
CA GLY A 771 7.90 26.99 26.37
C GLY A 771 6.40 26.97 26.11
N LYS A 772 5.76 28.14 25.96
CA LYS A 772 4.30 28.29 25.82
C LYS A 772 3.85 28.26 24.35
N LYS A 773 2.57 27.95 24.16
CA LYS A 773 1.90 28.00 22.87
C LYS A 773 1.29 29.38 22.62
N LEU A 774 1.06 29.73 21.35
CA LEU A 774 0.19 30.84 20.94
C LEU A 774 -1.27 30.37 20.96
N GLU A 775 -2.18 31.24 21.35
CA GLU A 775 -3.61 30.94 21.51
C GLU A 775 -4.48 31.77 20.57
N GLY A 776 -5.63 31.22 20.18
CA GLY A 776 -6.60 31.83 19.29
C GLY A 776 -7.26 30.80 18.36
N ASN A 777 -8.35 31.23 17.68
CA ASN A 777 -9.13 30.34 16.80
C ASN A 777 -8.35 29.81 15.58
N GLN A 778 -7.27 30.51 15.16
CA GLN A 778 -6.40 30.12 14.07
C GLN A 778 -5.42 29.01 14.44
N TYR A 779 -5.25 28.67 15.72
CA TYR A 779 -4.31 27.67 16.20
C TYR A 779 -4.94 26.32 16.50
N THR A 780 -4.12 25.28 16.50
CA THR A 780 -4.49 23.91 16.88
C THR A 780 -3.32 23.21 17.58
N ASN A 781 -3.62 22.33 18.52
CA ASN A 781 -2.61 21.47 19.12
C ASN A 781 -2.30 20.22 18.27
N GLY A 782 -2.93 20.06 17.11
CA GLY A 782 -2.80 18.84 16.29
C GLY A 782 -3.23 17.60 17.08
N ASN A 783 -2.34 16.61 17.15
CA ASN A 783 -2.55 15.37 17.91
C ASN A 783 -1.92 15.39 19.31
N PHE A 784 -1.31 16.49 19.73
CA PHE A 784 -0.51 16.58 20.95
C PHE A 784 -1.25 16.11 22.23
N ASN A 785 -2.55 16.34 22.33
CA ASN A 785 -3.40 15.95 23.47
C ASN A 785 -4.36 14.79 23.13
N LYS A 786 -4.12 14.04 22.04
CA LYS A 786 -5.02 12.97 21.58
C LYS A 786 -4.23 11.67 21.35
N GLU A 787 -4.86 10.54 21.64
CA GLU A 787 -4.38 9.25 21.14
C GLU A 787 -4.80 9.04 19.67
N ILE A 788 -3.87 8.52 18.83
CA ILE A 788 -4.08 8.22 17.43
C ILE A 788 -3.82 6.75 17.11
#